data_be841fdac3a67489d3d351e69d9864a3
#
_entry.id   be841fdac3a67489d3d351e69d9864a3
#
_cell.length_a   1.000
_cell.length_b   1.000
_cell.length_c   1.000
_cell.angle_alpha   90.00
_cell.angle_beta   90.00
_cell.angle_gamma   90.00
#
_symmetry.space_group_name_H-M   'P 1'
#
loop_
_entity.id
_entity.type
_entity.pdbx_description
1 polymer ?
#
loop_
_entity_poly.entity_id
_entity_poly.type
_entity_poly.pdbx_seq_one_letter_code
_entity_poly.pdbx_strand_id
1 'polypeptide(L)'
;MPGTKKLVIVESPTKMKSIAAYLGDGYEVLSSVGHIRDLIEPKNLPPELKKGALGRFSVDVENGFEPYYVVSDAKKKTVSELKRALKNANELLLATDEDREGEAIAWHLLQVLQPKVPVKRMVFHEITKDAILAAKDNTRDLDTALVDAQETRRILDRIYGYEISPVLWRKVGPGLSAGRVQSAATRLVVDREKERLAFVSAGYWDLLARLAASASETDQAFDAKLVRLNGERIATGGDFDDSGALKPSVKAVTLDASAAQALTIALKSPGVKLEVTKVTSKPYRRSPAAPFTTSTLQQEAARKLRFTARQTMSVAQSLYENGYITYMRTDSPSLGQQALTAARTQAAALYGAETVPDAPRAYKGKSKNAQEAHEAIRPSGDTFRTPASLASSLRGNDFKLYDLIWKRTVASQMKDATGSTASVTIAAGPTGASEHAAASGALAEFSASGTVITFRGFMLAYEESKDEERNAEAVATESKLPPLEEGQKLALQDLEAKGHETTPAARYTEASLVKKLEELGIGRPSTFASIISTITERGYVTPRGQSLVPNWIAFSVVRLLEEFFGDLVEYDFTAEMEDDLDRIAGGEANRLDWLNSFYFGSDKHRGLRQVIDNLGEIDPRVINSVTISDDITLRIGKYGPYLEVIDPDAAADAPPRRVNIPPELAPDELTATKARELIDAPVVTDRVIGLNPENGKEIVAKDGRFGPYVTELAPAPAEPVVPVVVAAPVETIDPATGEVTVAKPKRKPAAKKVAAADKPRTASIFKSMDLATVDLETALRLLALPRTVGLDPETGTEILAQNGKFGPYLKKGIDTRSLTSEDQIFDIDLPGAIELYAQPKYGARRASSALKEFEAPDPESGKAIKIKDGRFGAYVTDGVTNATIPKSEDIEEIDFDRAVQLLADKRAKGPAAPRKKAPAKKAAVKKPAVKKAPTAAAKAATAKKAAATRAANAAAKAALAGTAPVKKPAVKKPAVKKAASSAAESAATTTIAPKAS
;
A
#
# COMPACT_ATOMS: atom_id res chain seq x y z
N MET A 1 11.56 44.46 -31.68
CA MET A 1 10.95 44.33 -30.37
C MET A 1 11.33 42.96 -29.84
N PRO A 2 11.80 42.77 -28.60
CA PRO A 2 11.98 41.44 -28.10
C PRO A 2 10.63 40.74 -28.12
N GLY A 3 10.58 39.55 -28.72
CA GLY A 3 9.33 38.79 -28.88
C GLY A 3 8.65 38.60 -27.53
N THR A 4 7.32 38.68 -27.50
CA THR A 4 6.48 38.42 -26.30
C THR A 4 6.67 36.98 -25.87
N LYS A 5 7.43 36.77 -24.79
CA LYS A 5 7.71 35.43 -24.26
C LYS A 5 6.65 35.07 -23.22
N LYS A 6 5.94 33.97 -23.41
CA LYS A 6 5.00 33.42 -22.41
C LYS A 6 5.69 32.38 -21.56
N LEU A 7 5.51 32.43 -20.25
CA LEU A 7 6.02 31.42 -19.32
C LEU A 7 4.97 30.35 -19.06
N VAL A 8 5.29 29.09 -19.28
CA VAL A 8 4.46 27.95 -18.97
C VAL A 8 5.10 27.19 -17.80
N ILE A 9 4.34 26.95 -16.75
CA ILE A 9 4.84 26.16 -15.59
C ILE A 9 4.03 24.86 -15.50
N VAL A 10 4.77 23.75 -15.54
CA VAL A 10 4.27 22.38 -15.35
C VAL A 10 4.81 21.81 -14.04
N GLU A 11 4.22 20.71 -13.51
CA GLU A 11 4.71 20.11 -12.27
C GLU A 11 5.88 19.13 -12.48
N SER A 12 6.13 18.64 -13.70
CA SER A 12 7.08 17.56 -13.98
C SER A 12 8.14 17.96 -15.01
N PRO A 13 9.44 17.62 -14.81
CA PRO A 13 10.49 17.80 -15.80
C PRO A 13 10.26 17.01 -17.10
N THR A 14 9.54 15.89 -17.06
CA THR A 14 9.21 15.09 -18.23
C THR A 14 8.21 15.84 -19.10
N LYS A 15 7.11 16.30 -18.52
CA LYS A 15 6.11 17.13 -19.21
C LYS A 15 6.72 18.39 -19.81
N MET A 16 7.63 19.04 -19.07
CA MET A 16 8.33 20.24 -19.55
C MET A 16 8.96 20.03 -20.92
N LYS A 17 9.63 18.90 -21.16
CA LYS A 17 10.30 18.60 -22.41
C LYS A 17 9.32 18.42 -23.57
N SER A 18 8.28 17.62 -23.35
CA SER A 18 7.27 17.32 -24.38
C SER A 18 6.47 18.56 -24.75
N ILE A 19 6.00 19.31 -23.75
CA ILE A 19 5.18 20.52 -23.97
C ILE A 19 6.01 21.64 -24.63
N ALA A 20 7.29 21.83 -24.24
CA ALA A 20 8.17 22.77 -24.89
C ALA A 20 8.36 22.48 -26.39
N ALA A 21 8.50 21.21 -26.75
CA ALA A 21 8.64 20.80 -28.15
C ALA A 21 7.36 21.05 -28.96
N TYR A 22 6.17 20.95 -28.34
CA TYR A 22 4.90 21.17 -29.02
C TYR A 22 4.52 22.65 -29.16
N LEU A 23 4.84 23.48 -28.14
CA LEU A 23 4.53 24.91 -28.17
C LEU A 23 5.47 25.72 -29.03
N GLY A 24 6.73 25.31 -29.20
CA GLY A 24 7.72 25.97 -30.05
C GLY A 24 8.18 27.33 -29.52
N ASP A 25 8.64 28.15 -30.46
CA ASP A 25 9.17 29.48 -30.17
C ASP A 25 8.12 30.42 -29.55
N GLY A 26 8.54 31.34 -28.71
CA GLY A 26 7.67 32.27 -27.96
C GLY A 26 7.22 31.75 -26.57
N TYR A 27 7.47 30.51 -26.26
CA TYR A 27 7.14 29.92 -24.96
C TYR A 27 8.42 29.49 -24.22
N GLU A 28 8.47 29.80 -22.93
CA GLU A 28 9.45 29.25 -22.01
C GLU A 28 8.75 28.27 -21.07
N VAL A 29 9.06 26.98 -21.15
CA VAL A 29 8.41 25.95 -20.31
C VAL A 29 9.35 25.55 -19.20
N LEU A 30 8.92 25.67 -17.96
CA LEU A 30 9.67 25.30 -16.76
C LEU A 30 8.83 24.38 -15.87
N SER A 31 9.50 23.66 -14.96
CA SER A 31 8.85 22.76 -14.01
C SER A 31 8.98 23.25 -12.57
N SER A 32 7.89 23.17 -11.80
CA SER A 32 7.89 23.36 -10.35
C SER A 32 8.46 22.14 -9.59
N VAL A 33 8.55 20.99 -10.28
CA VAL A 33 8.95 19.70 -9.68
C VAL A 33 7.99 19.31 -8.55
N GLY A 34 6.68 19.40 -8.78
CA GLY A 34 5.62 19.18 -7.78
C GLY A 34 5.36 20.40 -6.90
N HIS A 35 4.79 20.17 -5.71
CA HIS A 35 4.51 21.26 -4.75
C HIS A 35 5.76 22.03 -4.35
N ILE A 36 5.66 23.36 -4.31
CA ILE A 36 6.78 24.26 -3.93
C ILE A 36 6.75 24.65 -2.45
N ARG A 37 5.59 24.57 -1.80
CA ARG A 37 5.41 24.85 -0.36
C ARG A 37 4.46 23.82 0.27
N ASP A 38 4.56 23.66 1.58
CA ASP A 38 3.68 22.82 2.39
C ASP A 38 3.54 23.40 3.80
N LEU A 39 2.60 22.85 4.61
CA LEU A 39 2.47 23.17 6.02
C LEU A 39 3.78 22.86 6.75
N ILE A 40 4.30 23.83 7.49
CA ILE A 40 5.48 23.60 8.30
C ILE A 40 5.23 22.53 9.37
N GLU A 41 6.24 21.75 9.71
CA GLU A 41 6.14 20.89 10.89
C GLU A 41 6.13 21.74 12.16
N PRO A 42 5.22 21.53 13.15
CA PRO A 42 5.12 22.34 14.37
C PRO A 42 6.44 22.48 15.12
N LYS A 43 7.27 21.42 15.13
CA LYS A 43 8.62 21.48 15.72
C LYS A 43 9.56 22.49 15.06
N ASN A 44 9.32 22.83 13.80
CA ASN A 44 10.13 23.75 12.99
C ASN A 44 9.56 25.17 12.94
N LEU A 45 8.39 25.42 13.58
CA LEU A 45 7.83 26.79 13.70
C LEU A 45 8.83 27.74 14.35
N PRO A 46 8.81 29.03 13.98
CA PRO A 46 9.51 30.09 14.74
C PRO A 46 9.12 30.05 16.23
N PRO A 47 10.08 30.29 17.14
CA PRO A 47 9.84 30.21 18.60
C PRO A 47 8.64 31.01 19.09
N GLU A 48 8.41 32.16 18.49
CA GLU A 48 7.27 33.07 18.79
C GLU A 48 5.91 32.48 18.42
N LEU A 49 5.84 31.63 17.40
CA LEU A 49 4.61 30.97 16.91
C LEU A 49 4.33 29.63 17.60
N LYS A 50 5.33 29.03 18.24
CA LYS A 50 5.17 27.70 18.90
C LYS A 50 4.22 27.74 20.10
N LYS A 51 4.09 28.91 20.78
CA LYS A 51 3.23 29.09 21.95
C LYS A 51 1.84 29.63 21.62
N GLY A 52 1.61 29.99 20.35
CA GLY A 52 0.33 30.53 19.86
C GLY A 52 -0.57 29.46 19.23
N ALA A 53 -1.65 29.91 18.60
CA ALA A 53 -2.65 29.08 17.95
C ALA A 53 -2.09 28.11 16.90
N LEU A 54 -0.98 28.48 16.21
CA LEU A 54 -0.29 27.67 15.24
C LEU A 54 0.54 26.53 15.86
N GLY A 55 0.84 26.60 17.18
CA GLY A 55 1.86 25.74 17.79
C GLY A 55 1.59 24.25 17.73
N ARG A 56 0.32 23.86 17.70
CA ARG A 56 -0.11 22.46 17.71
C ARG A 56 -0.13 21.84 16.31
N PHE A 57 -0.67 22.53 15.32
CA PHE A 57 -0.95 21.95 14.00
C PHE A 57 -0.24 22.67 12.84
N SER A 58 0.33 23.88 13.09
CA SER A 58 0.69 24.85 12.05
C SER A 58 -0.51 25.34 11.23
N VAL A 59 -1.69 25.23 11.83
CA VAL A 59 -2.98 25.71 11.37
C VAL A 59 -3.63 26.44 12.55
N ASP A 60 -4.14 27.64 12.32
CA ASP A 60 -4.86 28.42 13.34
C ASP A 60 -6.33 28.02 13.37
N VAL A 61 -6.66 27.01 14.17
CA VAL A 61 -8.02 26.45 14.26
C VAL A 61 -9.03 27.42 14.89
N GLU A 62 -8.58 28.39 15.70
CA GLU A 62 -9.44 29.36 16.38
C GLU A 62 -9.78 30.57 15.48
N ASN A 63 -8.98 30.81 14.41
CA ASN A 63 -9.16 31.95 13.51
C ASN A 63 -9.26 31.49 12.06
N GLY A 64 -10.30 30.74 11.72
CA GLY A 64 -10.64 30.40 10.34
C GLY A 64 -9.73 29.31 9.71
N PHE A 65 -9.10 28.46 10.51
CA PHE A 65 -8.22 27.37 10.05
C PHE A 65 -7.09 27.85 9.12
N GLU A 66 -6.53 29.05 9.41
CA GLU A 66 -5.49 29.65 8.57
C GLU A 66 -4.20 28.82 8.63
N PRO A 67 -3.74 28.27 7.48
CA PRO A 67 -2.57 27.37 7.42
C PRO A 67 -1.26 28.18 7.32
N TYR A 68 -0.23 27.74 8.02
CA TYR A 68 1.10 28.33 7.91
C TYR A 68 1.98 27.56 6.92
N TYR A 69 1.98 28.04 5.68
CA TYR A 69 2.76 27.45 4.58
C TYR A 69 4.18 28.00 4.50
N VAL A 70 5.14 27.12 4.21
CA VAL A 70 6.54 27.50 3.96
C VAL A 70 7.06 26.86 2.68
N VAL A 71 7.90 27.58 1.95
CA VAL A 71 8.67 27.02 0.84
C VAL A 71 9.76 26.12 1.41
N SER A 72 9.76 24.83 1.06
CA SER A 72 10.78 23.89 1.53
C SER A 72 12.17 24.27 1.03
N ASP A 73 13.22 23.97 1.81
CA ASP A 73 14.60 24.29 1.45
C ASP A 73 15.01 23.70 0.09
N ALA A 74 14.55 22.50 -0.21
CA ALA A 74 14.79 21.83 -1.48
C ALA A 74 14.20 22.59 -2.69
N LYS A 75 13.15 23.38 -2.48
CA LYS A 75 12.43 24.10 -3.54
C LYS A 75 12.85 25.57 -3.70
N LYS A 76 13.65 26.12 -2.79
CA LYS A 76 14.11 27.52 -2.86
C LYS A 76 14.80 27.85 -4.19
N LYS A 77 15.61 26.93 -4.72
CA LYS A 77 16.29 27.10 -6.00
C LYS A 77 15.29 27.14 -7.16
N THR A 78 14.37 26.18 -7.21
CA THR A 78 13.31 26.14 -8.25
C THR A 78 12.46 27.42 -8.23
N VAL A 79 12.01 27.85 -7.06
CA VAL A 79 11.25 29.11 -6.92
C VAL A 79 12.06 30.31 -7.41
N SER A 80 13.37 30.36 -7.12
CA SER A 80 14.24 31.44 -7.61
C SER A 80 14.38 31.46 -9.15
N GLU A 81 14.49 30.26 -9.76
CA GLU A 81 14.52 30.09 -11.22
C GLU A 81 13.21 30.52 -11.88
N LEU A 82 12.05 30.10 -11.32
CA LEU A 82 10.73 30.51 -11.78
C LEU A 82 10.51 32.00 -11.66
N LYS A 83 10.90 32.64 -10.55
CA LYS A 83 10.83 34.11 -10.38
C LYS A 83 11.69 34.87 -11.39
N ARG A 84 12.85 34.32 -11.75
CA ARG A 84 13.72 34.91 -12.77
C ARG A 84 13.10 34.85 -14.18
N ALA A 85 12.54 33.68 -14.54
CA ALA A 85 11.85 33.54 -15.83
C ALA A 85 10.61 34.43 -15.93
N LEU A 86 9.83 34.50 -14.86
CA LEU A 86 8.60 35.32 -14.81
C LEU A 86 8.87 36.82 -15.04
N LYS A 87 10.03 37.35 -14.63
CA LYS A 87 10.40 38.76 -14.89
C LYS A 87 10.50 39.10 -16.36
N ASN A 88 10.77 38.12 -17.22
CA ASN A 88 10.94 38.27 -18.65
C ASN A 88 9.71 37.82 -19.44
N ALA A 89 8.65 37.40 -18.76
CA ALA A 89 7.42 36.91 -19.38
C ALA A 89 6.34 38.01 -19.42
N ASN A 90 5.51 37.96 -20.44
CA ASN A 90 4.37 38.85 -20.59
C ASN A 90 3.02 38.19 -20.20
N GLU A 91 3.05 36.88 -20.06
CA GLU A 91 1.91 36.06 -19.61
C GLU A 91 2.42 34.81 -18.91
N LEU A 92 1.68 34.34 -17.91
CA LEU A 92 1.94 33.11 -17.18
C LEU A 92 0.83 32.11 -17.46
N LEU A 93 1.19 30.92 -17.99
CA LEU A 93 0.31 29.79 -18.15
C LEU A 93 0.66 28.72 -17.11
N LEU A 94 -0.31 28.34 -16.30
CA LEU A 94 -0.17 27.27 -15.30
C LEU A 94 -0.74 25.98 -15.90
N ALA A 95 0.15 25.07 -16.27
CA ALA A 95 -0.13 23.85 -17.02
C ALA A 95 0.11 22.60 -16.16
N THR A 96 -0.32 22.66 -14.90
CA THR A 96 -0.34 21.53 -13.98
C THR A 96 -1.53 20.62 -14.27
N ASP A 97 -1.54 19.39 -13.71
CA ASP A 97 -2.62 18.42 -13.91
C ASP A 97 -4.00 19.01 -13.62
N GLU A 98 -5.03 18.40 -14.16
CA GLU A 98 -6.41 18.89 -14.06
C GLU A 98 -7.10 18.51 -12.76
N ASP A 99 -6.45 17.71 -11.90
CA ASP A 99 -6.99 17.33 -10.61
C ASP A 99 -6.80 18.41 -9.52
N ARG A 100 -7.43 18.21 -8.35
CA ARG A 100 -7.33 19.12 -7.19
C ARG A 100 -5.88 19.40 -6.78
N GLU A 101 -4.99 18.41 -6.93
CA GLU A 101 -3.58 18.53 -6.59
C GLU A 101 -2.87 19.50 -7.53
N GLY A 102 -3.13 19.37 -8.85
CA GLY A 102 -2.59 20.27 -9.85
C GLY A 102 -3.13 21.69 -9.71
N GLU A 103 -4.41 21.88 -9.35
CA GLU A 103 -5.01 23.18 -9.09
C GLU A 103 -4.39 23.85 -7.86
N ALA A 104 -4.15 23.07 -6.78
CA ALA A 104 -3.47 23.55 -5.58
C ALA A 104 -2.00 23.91 -5.86
N ILE A 105 -1.29 23.13 -6.69
CA ILE A 105 0.07 23.49 -7.13
C ILE A 105 0.06 24.83 -7.85
N ALA A 106 -0.88 25.03 -8.77
CA ALA A 106 -1.05 26.28 -9.50
C ALA A 106 -1.31 27.45 -8.55
N TRP A 107 -2.21 27.28 -7.59
CA TRP A 107 -2.50 28.28 -6.56
C TRP A 107 -1.28 28.60 -5.69
N HIS A 108 -0.56 27.59 -5.23
CA HIS A 108 0.68 27.77 -4.46
C HIS A 108 1.76 28.52 -5.26
N LEU A 109 1.84 28.29 -6.57
CA LEU A 109 2.73 29.05 -7.46
C LEU A 109 2.33 30.51 -7.51
N LEU A 110 1.03 30.83 -7.66
CA LEU A 110 0.54 32.22 -7.66
C LEU A 110 0.90 32.94 -6.37
N GLN A 111 0.65 32.32 -5.21
CA GLN A 111 0.92 32.91 -3.91
C GLN A 111 2.42 33.20 -3.67
N VAL A 112 3.31 32.34 -4.18
CA VAL A 112 4.76 32.48 -3.99
C VAL A 112 5.41 33.36 -5.05
N LEU A 113 4.97 33.28 -6.29
CA LEU A 113 5.57 34.03 -7.42
C LEU A 113 5.06 35.47 -7.49
N GLN A 114 3.80 35.73 -7.10
CA GLN A 114 3.11 37.03 -7.15
C GLN A 114 3.25 37.70 -8.53
N PRO A 115 2.77 37.05 -9.61
CA PRO A 115 2.90 37.55 -10.98
C PRO A 115 2.22 38.91 -11.13
N LYS A 116 2.83 39.79 -11.93
CA LYS A 116 2.25 41.09 -12.35
C LYS A 116 1.73 41.06 -13.78
N VAL A 117 1.83 39.93 -14.43
CA VAL A 117 1.37 39.63 -15.78
C VAL A 117 0.05 38.86 -15.73
N PRO A 118 -0.76 38.85 -16.80
CA PRO A 118 -1.93 37.97 -16.88
C PRO A 118 -1.57 36.53 -16.62
N VAL A 119 -2.46 35.81 -15.89
CA VAL A 119 -2.30 34.41 -15.53
C VAL A 119 -3.48 33.62 -16.01
N LYS A 120 -3.25 32.49 -16.62
CA LYS A 120 -4.29 31.56 -17.08
C LYS A 120 -3.93 30.11 -16.75
N ARG A 121 -4.95 29.28 -16.58
CA ARG A 121 -4.81 27.82 -16.50
C ARG A 121 -4.89 27.23 -17.89
N MET A 122 -3.97 26.33 -18.19
CA MET A 122 -3.94 25.53 -19.38
C MET A 122 -4.13 24.06 -18.98
N VAL A 123 -5.28 23.48 -19.31
CA VAL A 123 -5.71 22.13 -18.85
C VAL A 123 -5.79 21.20 -20.05
N PHE A 124 -5.33 19.97 -19.89
CA PHE A 124 -5.31 18.95 -20.92
C PHE A 124 -5.36 17.54 -20.31
N HIS A 125 -6.10 16.62 -20.95
CA HIS A 125 -6.24 15.23 -20.51
C HIS A 125 -5.16 14.31 -21.04
N GLU A 126 -4.43 14.71 -22.09
CA GLU A 126 -3.34 13.93 -22.68
C GLU A 126 -2.23 14.86 -23.19
N ILE A 127 -1.01 14.32 -23.25
CA ILE A 127 0.16 15.08 -23.70
C ILE A 127 0.49 14.72 -25.15
N THR A 128 -0.44 15.07 -26.03
CA THR A 128 -0.26 15.05 -27.50
C THR A 128 -0.11 16.46 -28.04
N LYS A 129 0.45 16.60 -29.25
CA LYS A 129 0.63 17.92 -29.87
C LYS A 129 -0.70 18.66 -30.02
N ASP A 130 -1.73 17.95 -30.48
CA ASP A 130 -3.03 18.55 -30.78
C ASP A 130 -3.76 18.95 -29.49
N ALA A 131 -3.73 18.10 -28.45
CA ALA A 131 -4.31 18.43 -27.15
C ALA A 131 -3.62 19.63 -26.48
N ILE A 132 -2.29 19.73 -26.57
CA ILE A 132 -1.53 20.87 -26.01
C ILE A 132 -1.81 22.15 -26.77
N LEU A 133 -1.90 22.12 -28.11
CA LEU A 133 -2.26 23.30 -28.92
C LEU A 133 -3.70 23.73 -28.66
N ALA A 134 -4.63 22.78 -28.55
CA ALA A 134 -6.02 23.09 -28.21
C ALA A 134 -6.13 23.71 -26.80
N ALA A 135 -5.43 23.15 -25.79
CA ALA A 135 -5.42 23.67 -24.42
C ALA A 135 -4.82 25.09 -24.33
N LYS A 136 -3.82 25.40 -25.16
CA LYS A 136 -3.22 26.73 -25.24
C LYS A 136 -4.23 27.78 -25.70
N ASP A 137 -5.14 27.41 -26.60
CA ASP A 137 -6.14 28.32 -27.15
C ASP A 137 -7.44 28.36 -26.33
N ASN A 138 -7.65 27.35 -25.43
CA ASN A 138 -8.81 27.23 -24.54
C ASN A 138 -8.41 27.31 -23.08
N THR A 139 -7.79 28.41 -22.67
CA THR A 139 -7.38 28.63 -21.28
C THR A 139 -8.55 29.10 -20.42
N ARG A 140 -8.49 28.78 -19.11
CA ARG A 140 -9.46 29.22 -18.09
C ARG A 140 -8.80 29.96 -16.93
N ASP A 141 -9.58 30.44 -16.02
CA ASP A 141 -9.10 30.94 -14.73
C ASP A 141 -8.86 29.79 -13.75
N LEU A 142 -8.18 30.07 -12.63
CA LEU A 142 -7.95 29.10 -11.55
C LEU A 142 -9.30 28.74 -10.91
N ASP A 143 -9.52 27.46 -10.68
CA ASP A 143 -10.69 26.95 -9.96
C ASP A 143 -10.42 26.97 -8.45
N THR A 144 -11.01 27.96 -7.77
CA THR A 144 -10.83 28.14 -6.34
C THR A 144 -11.55 27.09 -5.50
N ALA A 145 -12.61 26.46 -6.01
CA ALA A 145 -13.33 25.43 -5.28
C ALA A 145 -12.50 24.12 -5.21
N LEU A 146 -11.82 23.77 -6.29
CA LEU A 146 -10.86 22.66 -6.29
C LEU A 146 -9.69 22.92 -5.32
N VAL A 147 -9.18 24.16 -5.27
CA VAL A 147 -8.14 24.57 -4.30
C VAL A 147 -8.65 24.42 -2.87
N ASP A 148 -9.86 24.93 -2.59
CA ASP A 148 -10.47 24.85 -1.26
C ASP A 148 -10.66 23.40 -0.81
N ALA A 149 -11.06 22.51 -1.69
CA ALA A 149 -11.18 21.08 -1.38
C ALA A 149 -9.83 20.42 -1.04
N GLN A 150 -8.78 20.74 -1.81
CA GLN A 150 -7.44 20.21 -1.53
C GLN A 150 -6.87 20.80 -0.22
N GLU A 151 -7.04 22.08 0.02
CA GLU A 151 -6.59 22.75 1.24
C GLU A 151 -7.34 22.21 2.45
N THR A 152 -8.66 22.02 2.34
CA THR A 152 -9.50 21.40 3.38
C THR A 152 -8.98 20.01 3.72
N ARG A 153 -8.73 19.16 2.70
CA ARG A 153 -8.14 17.84 2.89
C ARG A 153 -6.80 17.92 3.61
N ARG A 154 -5.92 18.85 3.21
CA ARG A 154 -4.59 19.00 3.80
C ARG A 154 -4.64 19.41 5.27
N ILE A 155 -5.55 20.32 5.60
CA ILE A 155 -5.80 20.79 6.97
C ILE A 155 -6.41 19.67 7.81
N LEU A 156 -7.44 19.01 7.29
CA LEU A 156 -8.12 17.88 7.93
C LEU A 156 -7.13 16.76 8.28
N ASP A 157 -6.33 16.29 7.33
CA ASP A 157 -5.36 15.23 7.55
C ASP A 157 -4.28 15.63 8.57
N ARG A 158 -3.90 16.93 8.62
CA ARG A 158 -3.01 17.47 9.63
C ARG A 158 -3.63 17.42 11.03
N ILE A 159 -4.84 17.93 11.18
CA ILE A 159 -5.53 18.00 12.47
C ILE A 159 -5.82 16.59 12.98
N TYR A 160 -6.43 15.75 12.17
CA TYR A 160 -6.75 14.36 12.51
C TYR A 160 -5.52 13.58 12.98
N GLY A 161 -4.45 13.62 12.18
CA GLY A 161 -3.22 12.90 12.49
C GLY A 161 -2.54 13.38 13.77
N TYR A 162 -2.53 14.69 14.01
CA TYR A 162 -1.86 15.30 15.18
C TYR A 162 -2.68 15.23 16.46
N GLU A 163 -4.01 15.06 16.37
CA GLU A 163 -4.87 14.82 17.53
C GLU A 163 -4.80 13.36 17.97
N ILE A 164 -4.93 12.41 17.07
CA ILE A 164 -5.12 11.00 17.41
C ILE A 164 -3.79 10.26 17.56
N SER A 165 -2.77 10.51 16.71
CA SER A 165 -1.50 9.78 16.79
C SER A 165 -0.80 9.88 18.16
N PRO A 166 -0.81 10.99 18.90
CA PRO A 166 -0.25 11.05 20.25
C PRO A 166 -0.95 10.15 21.27
N VAL A 167 -2.24 9.84 21.06
CA VAL A 167 -2.98 8.87 21.90
C VAL A 167 -2.45 7.47 21.63
N LEU A 168 -2.27 7.11 20.35
CA LEU A 168 -1.65 5.84 19.96
C LEU A 168 -0.24 5.68 20.55
N TRP A 169 0.58 6.75 20.53
CA TRP A 169 1.94 6.67 21.09
C TRP A 169 1.97 6.40 22.58
N ARG A 170 1.03 6.97 23.32
CA ARG A 170 0.95 6.81 24.78
C ARG A 170 0.35 5.48 25.20
N LYS A 171 -0.58 4.94 24.40
CA LYS A 171 -1.42 3.81 24.83
C LYS A 171 -1.10 2.50 24.11
N VAL A 172 -0.56 2.55 22.89
CA VAL A 172 -0.20 1.37 22.09
C VAL A 172 1.32 1.30 21.89
N GLY A 173 1.92 2.27 21.21
CA GLY A 173 3.37 2.25 20.97
C GLY A 173 3.89 3.46 20.20
N PRO A 174 5.19 3.79 20.35
CA PRO A 174 5.77 4.98 19.70
C PRO A 174 5.86 4.79 18.17
N GLY A 175 5.73 5.90 17.44
CA GLY A 175 5.90 5.93 15.99
C GLY A 175 4.68 5.47 15.17
N LEU A 176 3.60 5.06 15.83
CA LEU A 176 2.33 4.75 15.18
C LEU A 176 1.67 6.03 14.67
N SER A 177 0.80 5.92 13.68
CA SER A 177 0.03 7.06 13.18
C SER A 177 -1.40 6.66 12.86
N ALA A 178 -2.32 7.52 13.25
CA ALA A 178 -3.69 7.49 12.75
C ALA A 178 -3.79 8.42 11.53
N GLY A 179 -4.59 8.04 10.57
CA GLY A 179 -4.98 8.87 9.46
C GLY A 179 -6.34 8.43 8.98
N ARG A 180 -7.16 9.37 8.61
CA ARG A 180 -8.58 9.18 8.29
C ARG A 180 -8.83 7.94 7.44
N VAL A 181 -8.30 7.90 6.23
CA VAL A 181 -8.51 6.81 5.27
C VAL A 181 -7.64 5.57 5.56
N GLN A 182 -6.40 5.78 6.05
CA GLN A 182 -5.51 4.66 6.38
C GLN A 182 -6.02 3.84 7.58
N SER A 183 -6.69 4.47 8.54
CA SER A 183 -7.28 3.78 9.69
C SER A 183 -8.45 2.90 9.27
N ALA A 184 -9.35 3.40 8.42
CA ALA A 184 -10.44 2.61 7.84
C ALA A 184 -9.91 1.43 6.98
N ALA A 185 -8.88 1.65 6.16
CA ALA A 185 -8.25 0.56 5.40
C ALA A 185 -7.58 -0.49 6.30
N THR A 186 -6.93 -0.07 7.39
CA THR A 186 -6.35 -1.00 8.38
C THR A 186 -7.46 -1.80 9.07
N ARG A 187 -8.57 -1.16 9.44
CA ARG A 187 -9.76 -1.81 10.03
C ARG A 187 -10.32 -2.88 9.11
N LEU A 188 -10.49 -2.62 7.80
CA LEU A 188 -10.96 -3.62 6.82
C LEU A 188 -10.10 -4.90 6.85
N VAL A 189 -8.76 -4.73 6.88
CA VAL A 189 -7.86 -5.88 6.90
C VAL A 189 -7.93 -6.62 8.24
N VAL A 190 -8.04 -5.90 9.35
CA VAL A 190 -8.17 -6.49 10.69
C VAL A 190 -9.53 -7.18 10.87
N ASP A 191 -10.62 -6.58 10.39
CA ASP A 191 -11.95 -7.18 10.49
C ASP A 191 -12.04 -8.49 9.68
N ARG A 192 -11.42 -8.52 8.47
CA ARG A 192 -11.27 -9.75 7.70
C ARG A 192 -10.49 -10.83 8.46
N GLU A 193 -9.47 -10.46 9.20
CA GLU A 193 -8.70 -11.41 9.99
C GLU A 193 -9.48 -11.85 11.24
N LYS A 194 -10.29 -10.97 11.87
CA LYS A 194 -11.24 -11.36 12.94
C LYS A 194 -12.27 -12.38 12.44
N GLU A 195 -12.82 -12.17 11.22
CA GLU A 195 -13.70 -13.14 10.56
C GLU A 195 -13.00 -14.50 10.39
N ARG A 196 -11.73 -14.51 9.97
CA ARG A 196 -10.94 -15.74 9.80
C ARG A 196 -10.64 -16.44 11.11
N LEU A 197 -10.33 -15.69 12.16
CA LEU A 197 -10.09 -16.22 13.52
C LEU A 197 -11.35 -16.86 14.12
N ALA A 198 -12.51 -16.33 13.80
CA ALA A 198 -13.80 -16.84 14.29
C ALA A 198 -14.35 -18.01 13.45
N PHE A 199 -13.77 -18.23 12.26
CA PHE A 199 -14.25 -19.24 11.33
C PHE A 199 -14.00 -20.66 11.82
N VAL A 200 -15.03 -21.51 11.73
CA VAL A 200 -14.96 -22.95 11.99
C VAL A 200 -15.15 -23.71 10.68
N SER A 201 -14.18 -24.55 10.32
CA SER A 201 -14.25 -25.35 9.10
C SER A 201 -15.29 -26.47 9.25
N ALA A 202 -16.10 -26.65 8.20
CA ALA A 202 -17.02 -27.77 8.06
C ALA A 202 -16.48 -28.76 7.02
N GLY A 203 -16.40 -30.03 7.38
CA GLY A 203 -16.12 -31.10 6.45
C GLY A 203 -17.39 -31.57 5.75
N TYR A 204 -17.33 -31.78 4.45
CA TYR A 204 -18.44 -32.36 3.66
C TYR A 204 -17.88 -33.18 2.49
N TRP A 205 -18.71 -34.07 1.95
CA TRP A 205 -18.30 -34.96 0.86
C TRP A 205 -19.24 -34.83 -0.33
N ASP A 206 -18.71 -35.05 -1.52
CA ASP A 206 -19.48 -35.22 -2.75
C ASP A 206 -18.98 -36.40 -3.58
N LEU A 207 -19.68 -36.71 -4.66
CA LEU A 207 -19.27 -37.75 -5.60
C LEU A 207 -19.07 -37.13 -6.98
N LEU A 208 -17.93 -37.47 -7.59
CA LEU A 208 -17.62 -37.13 -8.96
C LEU A 208 -17.64 -38.41 -9.82
N ALA A 209 -18.54 -38.46 -10.76
CA ALA A 209 -18.66 -39.57 -11.72
C ALA A 209 -18.01 -39.19 -13.04
N ARG A 210 -17.16 -40.05 -13.56
CA ARG A 210 -16.64 -39.98 -14.92
C ARG A 210 -17.49 -40.89 -15.81
N LEU A 211 -18.16 -40.29 -16.77
CA LEU A 211 -19.17 -40.91 -17.61
C LEU A 211 -18.81 -40.84 -19.08
N ALA A 212 -19.25 -41.84 -19.84
CA ALA A 212 -19.10 -41.88 -21.31
C ALA A 212 -20.38 -42.39 -21.96
N ALA A 213 -20.61 -42.09 -23.25
CA ALA A 213 -21.78 -42.59 -24.00
C ALA A 213 -21.77 -44.11 -24.14
N SER A 214 -20.58 -44.73 -24.19
CA SER A 214 -20.44 -46.19 -24.15
C SER A 214 -19.13 -46.58 -23.44
N ALA A 215 -18.99 -47.82 -23.00
CA ALA A 215 -17.80 -48.29 -22.30
C ALA A 215 -16.51 -48.26 -23.18
N SER A 216 -16.67 -48.17 -24.48
CA SER A 216 -15.57 -48.14 -25.46
C SER A 216 -15.18 -46.69 -25.88
N GLU A 217 -15.98 -45.69 -25.57
CA GLU A 217 -15.76 -44.29 -25.97
C GLU A 217 -15.09 -43.45 -24.86
N THR A 218 -13.92 -43.87 -24.42
CA THR A 218 -13.17 -43.19 -23.35
C THR A 218 -12.72 -41.76 -23.71
N ASP A 219 -12.55 -41.47 -24.98
CA ASP A 219 -12.10 -40.17 -25.47
C ASP A 219 -13.21 -39.07 -25.38
N GLN A 220 -14.46 -39.48 -25.20
CA GLN A 220 -15.61 -38.57 -25.01
C GLN A 220 -16.15 -38.62 -23.57
N ALA A 221 -15.35 -39.08 -22.62
CA ALA A 221 -15.73 -39.09 -21.23
C ALA A 221 -15.80 -37.67 -20.64
N PHE A 222 -16.76 -37.46 -19.78
CA PHE A 222 -16.98 -36.17 -19.07
C PHE A 222 -17.24 -36.42 -17.59
N ASP A 223 -17.00 -35.40 -16.78
CA ASP A 223 -17.20 -35.46 -15.34
C ASP A 223 -18.59 -34.90 -14.98
N ALA A 224 -19.32 -35.60 -14.11
CA ALA A 224 -20.60 -35.22 -13.58
C ALA A 224 -20.58 -35.28 -12.05
N LYS A 225 -21.09 -34.24 -11.39
CA LYS A 225 -21.11 -34.11 -9.93
C LYS A 225 -22.48 -34.53 -9.38
N LEU A 226 -22.47 -35.23 -8.25
CA LEU A 226 -23.69 -35.54 -7.52
C LEU A 226 -24.33 -34.25 -7.01
N VAL A 227 -25.62 -34.01 -7.35
CA VAL A 227 -26.33 -32.78 -6.97
C VAL A 227 -27.56 -33.08 -6.10
N ARG A 228 -28.15 -34.28 -6.20
CA ARG A 228 -29.28 -34.73 -5.40
C ARG A 228 -29.19 -36.20 -5.03
N LEU A 229 -29.73 -36.52 -3.88
CA LEU A 229 -29.95 -37.87 -3.38
C LEU A 229 -31.38 -38.00 -2.90
N ASN A 230 -32.15 -38.93 -3.45
CA ASN A 230 -33.57 -39.15 -3.14
C ASN A 230 -34.44 -37.87 -3.26
N GLY A 231 -34.10 -37.01 -4.21
CA GLY A 231 -34.81 -35.74 -4.45
C GLY A 231 -34.29 -34.57 -3.60
N GLU A 232 -33.50 -34.81 -2.55
CA GLU A 232 -32.94 -33.79 -1.71
C GLU A 232 -31.56 -33.32 -2.26
N ARG A 233 -31.28 -32.02 -2.19
CA ARG A 233 -30.03 -31.42 -2.68
C ARG A 233 -28.85 -31.79 -1.78
N ILE A 234 -27.70 -32.10 -2.38
CA ILE A 234 -26.44 -32.29 -1.66
C ILE A 234 -25.85 -30.92 -1.29
N ALA A 235 -25.36 -30.80 -0.06
CA ALA A 235 -24.72 -29.60 0.45
C ALA A 235 -23.38 -29.35 -0.27
N THR A 236 -23.12 -28.09 -0.55
CA THR A 236 -21.84 -27.59 -1.09
C THR A 236 -21.18 -26.66 -0.07
N GLY A 237 -19.90 -26.31 -0.27
CA GLY A 237 -19.20 -25.43 0.65
C GLY A 237 -19.88 -24.07 0.88
N GLY A 238 -20.64 -23.57 -0.11
CA GLY A 238 -21.41 -22.32 0.01
C GLY A 238 -22.65 -22.39 0.93
N ASP A 239 -23.05 -23.59 1.32
CA ASP A 239 -24.24 -23.81 2.15
C ASP A 239 -23.96 -23.72 3.65
N PHE A 240 -22.70 -23.75 4.05
CA PHE A 240 -22.28 -23.63 5.44
C PHE A 240 -22.05 -22.15 5.79
N ASP A 241 -22.33 -21.82 7.05
CA ASP A 241 -22.00 -20.52 7.65
C ASP A 241 -20.59 -20.54 8.28
N ASP A 242 -20.21 -19.43 8.91
CA ASP A 242 -18.89 -19.29 9.52
C ASP A 242 -18.70 -20.10 10.80
N SER A 243 -19.78 -20.65 11.38
CA SER A 243 -19.72 -21.57 12.53
C SER A 243 -19.53 -23.03 12.12
N GLY A 244 -19.46 -23.32 10.82
CA GLY A 244 -19.38 -24.68 10.28
C GLY A 244 -20.72 -25.41 10.24
N ALA A 245 -21.84 -24.74 10.53
CA ALA A 245 -23.18 -25.30 10.44
C ALA A 245 -23.81 -24.99 9.07
N LEU A 246 -24.78 -25.81 8.66
CA LEU A 246 -25.62 -25.47 7.50
C LEU A 246 -26.44 -24.21 7.81
N LYS A 247 -26.48 -23.28 6.87
CA LYS A 247 -27.29 -22.06 6.98
C LYS A 247 -28.76 -22.39 7.22
N PRO A 248 -29.43 -21.73 8.13
CA PRO A 248 -30.84 -22.05 8.47
C PRO A 248 -31.83 -22.01 7.28
N SER A 249 -31.52 -21.24 6.26
CA SER A 249 -32.30 -21.10 5.03
C SER A 249 -32.08 -22.23 4.01
N VAL A 250 -31.09 -23.08 4.23
CA VAL A 250 -30.67 -24.11 3.29
C VAL A 250 -31.24 -25.46 3.69
N LYS A 251 -31.97 -26.09 2.75
CA LYS A 251 -32.39 -27.49 2.85
C LYS A 251 -31.49 -28.34 1.95
N ALA A 252 -30.53 -29.00 2.54
CA ALA A 252 -29.57 -29.84 1.84
C ALA A 252 -29.10 -30.99 2.74
N VAL A 253 -28.73 -32.11 2.14
CA VAL A 253 -28.16 -33.28 2.83
C VAL A 253 -26.64 -33.11 2.84
N THR A 254 -26.01 -33.27 3.99
CA THR A 254 -24.58 -33.34 4.14
C THR A 254 -24.15 -34.80 4.10
N LEU A 255 -23.19 -35.13 3.22
CA LEU A 255 -22.56 -36.42 3.23
C LEU A 255 -21.27 -36.36 4.08
N ASP A 256 -21.06 -37.38 4.91
CA ASP A 256 -19.80 -37.66 5.55
C ASP A 256 -19.00 -38.70 4.76
N ALA A 257 -17.79 -39.02 5.22
CA ALA A 257 -16.91 -39.99 4.56
C ALA A 257 -17.56 -41.37 4.39
N SER A 258 -18.24 -41.83 5.43
CA SER A 258 -18.84 -43.15 5.46
C SER A 258 -20.05 -43.25 4.53
N ALA A 259 -20.90 -42.24 4.52
CA ALA A 259 -22.05 -42.14 3.63
C ALA A 259 -21.62 -42.00 2.17
N ALA A 260 -20.62 -41.20 1.86
CA ALA A 260 -20.08 -41.04 0.53
C ALA A 260 -19.46 -42.36 -0.02
N GLN A 261 -18.70 -43.07 0.80
CA GLN A 261 -18.13 -44.36 0.44
C GLN A 261 -19.19 -45.44 0.23
N ALA A 262 -20.18 -45.55 1.14
CA ALA A 262 -21.29 -46.46 1.03
C ALA A 262 -22.10 -46.22 -0.25
N LEU A 263 -22.38 -44.94 -0.56
CA LEU A 263 -23.05 -44.53 -1.79
C LEU A 263 -22.25 -44.87 -3.03
N THR A 264 -20.92 -44.68 -3.00
CA THR A 264 -20.01 -45.05 -4.08
C THR A 264 -20.07 -46.55 -4.38
N ILE A 265 -20.03 -47.38 -3.34
CA ILE A 265 -20.15 -48.84 -3.49
C ILE A 265 -21.50 -49.20 -4.07
N ALA A 266 -22.58 -48.63 -3.56
CA ALA A 266 -23.94 -48.89 -4.02
C ALA A 266 -24.13 -48.53 -5.51
N LEU A 267 -23.57 -47.34 -5.93
CA LEU A 267 -23.69 -46.89 -7.32
C LEU A 267 -22.77 -47.60 -8.30
N LYS A 268 -21.69 -48.25 -7.84
CA LYS A 268 -20.82 -49.13 -8.65
C LYS A 268 -21.40 -50.58 -8.76
N SER A 269 -22.47 -50.89 -8.05
CA SER A 269 -23.01 -52.25 -8.07
C SER A 269 -23.62 -52.61 -9.40
N PRO A 270 -23.55 -53.90 -9.81
CA PRO A 270 -24.20 -54.36 -11.02
C PRO A 270 -25.72 -54.15 -10.98
N GLY A 271 -26.29 -53.56 -12.03
CA GLY A 271 -27.72 -53.28 -12.13
C GLY A 271 -28.08 -51.83 -11.93
N VAL A 272 -27.15 -50.97 -11.48
CA VAL A 272 -27.35 -49.51 -11.50
C VAL A 272 -27.26 -49.03 -12.94
N LYS A 273 -28.24 -48.26 -13.38
CA LYS A 273 -28.29 -47.62 -14.69
C LYS A 273 -28.13 -46.13 -14.53
N LEU A 274 -27.31 -45.54 -15.38
CA LEU A 274 -27.17 -44.10 -15.53
C LEU A 274 -27.89 -43.70 -16.81
N GLU A 275 -28.82 -42.78 -16.71
CA GLU A 275 -29.64 -42.32 -17.83
C GLU A 275 -29.78 -40.80 -17.80
N VAL A 276 -29.60 -40.14 -18.94
CA VAL A 276 -29.81 -38.72 -19.10
C VAL A 276 -31.31 -38.39 -18.96
N THR A 277 -31.70 -37.73 -17.90
CA THR A 277 -33.12 -37.39 -17.64
C THR A 277 -33.51 -36.02 -18.19
N LYS A 278 -32.52 -35.14 -18.37
CA LYS A 278 -32.82 -33.78 -18.84
C LYS A 278 -31.59 -33.20 -19.52
N VAL A 279 -31.82 -32.58 -20.66
CA VAL A 279 -30.81 -31.77 -21.37
C VAL A 279 -31.36 -30.35 -21.52
N THR A 280 -30.64 -29.36 -21.03
CA THR A 280 -31.03 -27.95 -21.17
C THR A 280 -29.91 -27.20 -21.87
N SER A 281 -30.26 -26.39 -22.87
CA SER A 281 -29.36 -25.48 -23.51
C SER A 281 -29.79 -24.04 -23.27
N LYS A 282 -28.88 -23.20 -22.78
CA LYS A 282 -29.12 -21.78 -22.55
C LYS A 282 -28.13 -20.96 -23.39
N PRO A 283 -28.56 -19.84 -23.98
CA PRO A 283 -27.62 -18.96 -24.65
C PRO A 283 -26.61 -18.41 -23.65
N TYR A 284 -25.34 -18.51 -24.01
CA TYR A 284 -24.24 -17.88 -23.30
C TYR A 284 -23.95 -16.52 -23.92
N ARG A 285 -23.83 -15.50 -23.09
CA ARG A 285 -23.46 -14.15 -23.49
C ARG A 285 -22.57 -13.52 -22.44
N ARG A 286 -21.41 -13.01 -22.85
CA ARG A 286 -20.51 -12.24 -22.01
C ARG A 286 -20.15 -10.93 -22.68
N SER A 287 -20.40 -9.84 -21.99
CA SER A 287 -20.10 -8.48 -22.49
C SER A 287 -18.69 -8.05 -22.08
N PRO A 288 -18.03 -7.21 -22.90
CA PRO A 288 -16.74 -6.65 -22.55
C PRO A 288 -16.84 -5.71 -21.34
N ALA A 289 -15.79 -5.71 -20.54
CA ALA A 289 -15.69 -4.78 -19.43
C ALA A 289 -15.41 -3.35 -19.91
N ALA A 290 -15.78 -2.37 -19.08
CA ALA A 290 -15.56 -0.95 -19.36
C ALA A 290 -14.07 -0.60 -19.49
N PRO A 291 -13.72 0.48 -20.18
CA PRO A 291 -12.37 1.05 -20.15
C PRO A 291 -11.90 1.30 -18.73
N PHE A 292 -10.60 1.38 -18.51
CA PHE A 292 -10.04 1.46 -17.17
C PHE A 292 -10.32 2.80 -16.48
N THR A 293 -10.78 2.70 -15.23
CA THR A 293 -10.60 3.73 -14.20
C THR A 293 -9.28 3.46 -13.45
N THR A 294 -8.86 4.38 -12.59
CA THR A 294 -7.67 4.18 -11.73
C THR A 294 -7.77 2.90 -10.89
N SER A 295 -8.92 2.69 -10.27
CA SER A 295 -9.18 1.52 -9.43
C SER A 295 -9.12 0.22 -10.24
N THR A 296 -9.84 0.13 -11.35
CA THR A 296 -9.87 -1.07 -12.18
C THR A 296 -8.53 -1.36 -12.85
N LEU A 297 -7.74 -0.32 -13.19
CA LEU A 297 -6.37 -0.49 -13.69
C LEU A 297 -5.45 -1.08 -12.61
N GLN A 298 -5.52 -0.58 -11.38
CA GLN A 298 -4.73 -1.12 -10.26
C GLN A 298 -5.10 -2.57 -9.97
N GLN A 299 -6.38 -2.90 -9.96
CA GLN A 299 -6.88 -4.26 -9.74
C GLN A 299 -6.34 -5.23 -10.82
N GLU A 300 -6.49 -4.87 -12.08
CA GLU A 300 -6.14 -5.75 -13.19
C GLU A 300 -4.62 -5.87 -13.39
N ALA A 301 -3.88 -4.78 -13.16
CA ALA A 301 -2.41 -4.82 -13.15
C ALA A 301 -1.86 -5.69 -12.00
N ALA A 302 -2.50 -5.69 -10.83
CA ALA A 302 -2.13 -6.57 -9.74
C ALA A 302 -2.38 -8.04 -10.09
N ARG A 303 -3.53 -8.37 -10.70
CA ARG A 303 -3.89 -9.74 -11.09
C ARG A 303 -3.01 -10.28 -12.22
N LYS A 304 -2.90 -9.54 -13.33
CA LYS A 304 -2.22 -10.00 -14.57
C LYS A 304 -0.72 -9.78 -14.59
N LEU A 305 -0.26 -8.63 -14.05
CA LEU A 305 1.13 -8.22 -14.16
C LEU A 305 1.89 -8.38 -12.84
N ARG A 306 1.20 -8.69 -11.75
CA ARG A 306 1.74 -8.76 -10.38
C ARG A 306 2.37 -7.42 -9.93
N PHE A 307 1.80 -6.31 -10.39
CA PHE A 307 2.21 -4.99 -9.97
C PHE A 307 1.52 -4.61 -8.68
N THR A 308 2.25 -3.94 -7.77
CA THR A 308 1.61 -3.26 -6.65
C THR A 308 0.84 -2.03 -7.15
N ALA A 309 -0.12 -1.54 -6.38
CA ALA A 309 -0.86 -0.32 -6.70
C ALA A 309 0.10 0.87 -6.91
N ARG A 310 1.13 1.01 -6.06
CA ARG A 310 2.18 2.03 -6.20
C ARG A 310 2.96 1.87 -7.51
N GLN A 311 3.36 0.66 -7.86
CA GLN A 311 4.09 0.38 -9.09
C GLN A 311 3.23 0.69 -10.32
N THR A 312 1.95 0.29 -10.30
CA THR A 312 0.98 0.58 -11.36
C THR A 312 0.88 2.08 -11.61
N MET A 313 0.68 2.87 -10.53
CA MET A 313 0.57 4.33 -10.66
C MET A 313 1.87 4.99 -11.11
N SER A 314 3.02 4.50 -10.65
CA SER A 314 4.32 5.01 -11.11
C SER A 314 4.56 4.79 -12.60
N VAL A 315 4.18 3.61 -13.12
CA VAL A 315 4.30 3.28 -14.55
C VAL A 315 3.25 4.05 -15.36
N ALA A 316 2.01 4.15 -14.89
CA ALA A 316 0.95 4.94 -15.53
C ALA A 316 1.33 6.43 -15.63
N GLN A 317 1.91 7.00 -14.57
CA GLN A 317 2.43 8.37 -14.57
C GLN A 317 3.51 8.55 -15.65
N SER A 318 4.45 7.59 -15.75
CA SER A 318 5.48 7.60 -16.80
C SER A 318 4.87 7.57 -18.21
N LEU A 319 3.88 6.70 -18.42
CA LEU A 319 3.18 6.59 -19.72
C LEU A 319 2.43 7.88 -20.09
N TYR A 320 1.73 8.48 -19.13
CA TYR A 320 1.02 9.74 -19.32
C TYR A 320 1.98 10.88 -19.63
N GLU A 321 3.01 11.10 -18.82
CA GLU A 321 3.99 12.19 -18.99
C GLU A 321 4.74 12.12 -20.33
N ASN A 322 4.89 10.92 -20.89
CA ASN A 322 5.50 10.69 -22.19
C ASN A 322 4.45 10.63 -23.34
N GLY A 323 3.18 10.93 -23.09
CA GLY A 323 2.13 11.02 -24.09
C GLY A 323 1.71 9.68 -24.71
N TYR A 324 1.75 8.60 -23.93
CA TYR A 324 1.30 7.29 -24.38
C TYR A 324 -0.15 6.99 -23.99
N ILE A 325 -0.61 7.49 -22.83
CA ILE A 325 -1.96 7.32 -22.33
C ILE A 325 -2.56 8.64 -21.87
N THR A 326 -3.87 8.67 -21.67
CA THR A 326 -4.59 9.78 -21.02
C THR A 326 -4.24 9.86 -19.54
N TYR A 327 -4.71 10.90 -18.85
CA TYR A 327 -4.50 11.10 -17.42
C TYR A 327 -4.98 9.87 -16.63
N MET A 328 -4.14 9.39 -15.71
CA MET A 328 -4.34 8.09 -15.04
C MET A 328 -5.11 8.16 -13.73
N ARG A 329 -5.47 9.35 -13.24
CA ARG A 329 -6.28 9.51 -12.03
C ARG A 329 -7.70 9.91 -12.42
N THR A 330 -8.53 8.91 -12.70
CA THR A 330 -9.92 9.09 -13.12
C THR A 330 -10.81 7.98 -12.56
N ASP A 331 -12.03 8.31 -12.22
CA ASP A 331 -13.11 7.39 -11.88
C ASP A 331 -14.10 7.20 -13.04
N SER A 332 -13.89 7.91 -14.15
CA SER A 332 -14.73 7.83 -15.36
C SER A 332 -14.32 6.65 -16.24
N PRO A 333 -15.24 5.76 -16.63
CA PRO A 333 -15.04 4.75 -17.66
C PRO A 333 -15.42 5.22 -19.07
N SER A 334 -15.76 6.49 -19.24
CA SER A 334 -16.26 7.03 -20.50
C SER A 334 -15.15 7.28 -21.50
N LEU A 335 -15.44 7.11 -22.79
CA LEU A 335 -14.53 7.44 -23.89
C LEU A 335 -15.10 8.61 -24.70
N GLY A 336 -14.25 9.57 -25.04
CA GLY A 336 -14.58 10.64 -25.98
C GLY A 336 -14.79 10.13 -27.41
N GLN A 337 -15.40 10.94 -28.27
CA GLN A 337 -15.78 10.53 -29.63
C GLN A 337 -14.56 10.10 -30.45
N GLN A 338 -13.41 10.76 -30.30
CA GLN A 338 -12.17 10.41 -31.01
C GLN A 338 -11.69 9.04 -30.58
N ALA A 339 -11.68 8.75 -29.28
CA ALA A 339 -11.27 7.46 -28.73
C ALA A 339 -12.20 6.33 -29.12
N LEU A 340 -13.52 6.57 -29.15
CA LEU A 340 -14.50 5.62 -29.66
C LEU A 340 -14.20 5.22 -31.11
N THR A 341 -13.94 6.23 -31.96
CA THR A 341 -13.59 6.00 -33.36
C THR A 341 -12.28 5.24 -33.50
N ALA A 342 -11.24 5.62 -32.77
CA ALA A 342 -9.93 4.98 -32.80
C ALA A 342 -10.01 3.50 -32.34
N ALA A 343 -10.66 3.22 -31.23
CA ALA A 343 -10.82 1.87 -30.71
C ALA A 343 -11.58 0.96 -31.67
N ARG A 344 -12.68 1.45 -32.25
CA ARG A 344 -13.50 0.71 -33.22
C ARG A 344 -12.78 0.45 -34.54
N THR A 345 -12.05 1.43 -35.04
CA THR A 345 -11.22 1.28 -36.25
C THR A 345 -10.16 0.23 -36.06
N GLN A 346 -9.46 0.23 -34.91
CA GLN A 346 -8.45 -0.79 -34.61
C GLN A 346 -9.06 -2.15 -34.39
N ALA A 347 -10.20 -2.26 -33.68
CA ALA A 347 -10.91 -3.52 -33.51
C ALA A 347 -11.28 -4.14 -34.85
N ALA A 348 -11.83 -3.35 -35.77
CA ALA A 348 -12.19 -3.84 -37.12
C ALA A 348 -10.97 -4.26 -37.94
N ALA A 349 -9.87 -3.50 -37.85
CA ALA A 349 -8.65 -3.79 -38.61
C ALA A 349 -7.92 -5.05 -38.13
N LEU A 350 -7.90 -5.31 -36.81
CA LEU A 350 -7.12 -6.41 -36.23
C LEU A 350 -7.93 -7.67 -35.99
N TYR A 351 -9.23 -7.56 -35.71
CA TYR A 351 -10.07 -8.70 -35.31
C TYR A 351 -11.27 -8.94 -36.26
N GLY A 352 -11.40 -8.11 -37.33
CA GLY A 352 -12.48 -8.20 -38.30
C GLY A 352 -13.66 -7.28 -38.00
N ALA A 353 -14.29 -6.73 -39.05
CA ALA A 353 -15.42 -5.80 -38.95
C ALA A 353 -16.63 -6.43 -38.21
N GLU A 354 -16.81 -7.76 -38.33
CA GLU A 354 -17.85 -8.52 -37.66
C GLU A 354 -17.77 -8.49 -36.14
N THR A 355 -16.60 -8.20 -35.59
CA THR A 355 -16.40 -8.10 -34.13
C THR A 355 -16.82 -6.78 -33.54
N VAL A 356 -17.11 -5.78 -34.38
CA VAL A 356 -17.48 -4.41 -33.96
C VAL A 356 -18.99 -4.25 -34.07
N PRO A 357 -19.69 -3.79 -32.99
CA PRO A 357 -21.12 -3.52 -33.04
C PRO A 357 -21.44 -2.28 -33.89
N ASP A 358 -22.65 -2.16 -34.41
CA ASP A 358 -23.05 -1.03 -35.30
C ASP A 358 -22.95 0.31 -34.57
N ALA A 359 -23.38 0.36 -33.28
CA ALA A 359 -23.29 1.55 -32.45
C ALA A 359 -22.13 1.45 -31.45
N PRO A 360 -21.46 2.55 -31.10
CA PRO A 360 -20.47 2.58 -30.02
C PRO A 360 -21.06 2.15 -28.69
N ARG A 361 -20.28 1.42 -27.89
CA ARG A 361 -20.66 1.09 -26.52
C ARG A 361 -20.38 2.29 -25.61
N ALA A 362 -21.39 2.67 -24.85
CA ALA A 362 -21.27 3.70 -23.81
C ALA A 362 -21.23 3.05 -22.44
N TYR A 363 -20.29 3.50 -21.61
CA TYR A 363 -20.15 3.09 -20.22
C TYR A 363 -20.39 4.29 -19.32
N LYS A 364 -21.17 4.10 -18.27
CA LYS A 364 -21.45 5.15 -17.27
C LYS A 364 -20.72 4.83 -15.99
N GLY A 365 -20.14 5.84 -15.36
CA GLY A 365 -19.56 5.73 -14.03
C GLY A 365 -20.64 5.37 -13.00
N LYS A 366 -20.25 4.64 -11.95
CA LYS A 366 -21.11 4.32 -10.80
C LYS A 366 -21.17 5.46 -9.78
N SER A 367 -20.18 6.35 -9.79
CA SER A 367 -20.11 7.48 -8.87
C SER A 367 -21.22 8.48 -9.16
N LYS A 368 -22.01 8.79 -8.11
CA LYS A 368 -23.05 9.83 -8.16
C LYS A 368 -22.45 11.22 -8.35
N ASN A 369 -21.22 11.41 -7.89
CA ASN A 369 -20.44 12.64 -7.93
C ASN A 369 -19.16 12.38 -8.75
N ALA A 370 -19.31 11.98 -10.04
CA ALA A 370 -18.17 11.89 -10.94
C ALA A 370 -17.46 13.25 -10.93
N GLN A 371 -16.25 13.28 -10.39
CA GLN A 371 -15.40 14.46 -10.42
C GLN A 371 -15.09 14.79 -11.88
N GLU A 372 -15.68 15.87 -12.36
CA GLU A 372 -15.41 16.44 -13.67
C GLU A 372 -15.67 15.50 -14.87
N ALA A 373 -15.77 16.05 -16.06
CA ALA A 373 -15.97 15.30 -17.30
C ALA A 373 -14.69 14.59 -17.75
N HIS A 374 -14.10 13.77 -16.85
CA HIS A 374 -12.87 13.02 -17.12
C HIS A 374 -13.13 11.86 -18.08
N GLU A 375 -12.16 11.58 -18.91
CA GLU A 375 -12.13 10.42 -19.78
C GLU A 375 -11.48 9.22 -19.05
N ALA A 376 -11.78 8.01 -19.53
CA ALA A 376 -11.14 6.78 -19.05
C ALA A 376 -9.64 6.75 -19.36
N ILE A 377 -8.89 5.88 -18.67
CA ILE A 377 -7.49 5.61 -18.99
C ILE A 377 -7.43 4.82 -20.30
N ARG A 378 -6.88 5.43 -21.32
CA ARG A 378 -6.79 4.89 -22.68
C ARG A 378 -5.48 5.28 -23.38
N PRO A 379 -5.11 4.65 -24.49
CA PRO A 379 -4.05 5.15 -25.36
C PRO A 379 -4.35 6.57 -25.84
N SER A 380 -3.33 7.43 -25.89
CA SER A 380 -3.44 8.83 -26.31
C SER A 380 -3.64 8.96 -27.82
N GLY A 381 -4.26 10.08 -28.21
CA GLY A 381 -4.45 10.49 -29.61
C GLY A 381 -5.73 9.95 -30.23
N ASP A 382 -5.95 10.33 -31.48
CA ASP A 382 -7.08 9.94 -32.33
C ASP A 382 -6.83 8.64 -33.11
N THR A 383 -5.57 8.20 -33.18
CA THR A 383 -5.12 6.93 -33.74
C THR A 383 -4.24 6.22 -32.73
N PHE A 384 -4.76 5.19 -32.13
CA PHE A 384 -4.02 4.47 -31.08
C PHE A 384 -2.81 3.77 -31.66
N ARG A 385 -1.65 4.01 -31.07
CA ARG A 385 -0.42 3.26 -31.39
C ARG A 385 -0.58 1.82 -30.90
N THR A 386 -0.41 0.83 -31.79
CA THR A 386 -0.50 -0.56 -31.37
C THR A 386 0.67 -0.96 -30.49
N PRO A 387 0.52 -1.94 -29.57
CA PRO A 387 1.64 -2.46 -28.79
C PRO A 387 2.80 -2.91 -29.66
N ALA A 388 2.52 -3.56 -30.80
CA ALA A 388 3.55 -3.99 -31.75
C ALA A 388 4.38 -2.81 -32.30
N SER A 389 3.74 -1.67 -32.61
CA SER A 389 4.44 -0.47 -33.10
C SER A 389 5.31 0.19 -32.02
N LEU A 390 5.04 -0.08 -30.75
CA LEU A 390 5.77 0.51 -29.61
C LEU A 390 6.80 -0.43 -28.99
N ALA A 391 6.95 -1.66 -29.48
CA ALA A 391 7.87 -2.66 -28.92
C ALA A 391 9.34 -2.19 -28.89
N SER A 392 9.75 -1.29 -29.80
CA SER A 392 11.09 -0.70 -29.80
C SER A 392 11.25 0.48 -28.85
N SER A 393 10.17 1.22 -28.55
CA SER A 393 10.19 2.46 -27.75
C SER A 393 9.78 2.24 -26.29
N LEU A 394 8.83 1.33 -26.01
CA LEU A 394 8.43 0.94 -24.66
C LEU A 394 9.02 -0.42 -24.31
N ARG A 395 9.57 -0.55 -23.11
CA ARG A 395 10.19 -1.80 -22.61
C ARG A 395 9.73 -2.12 -21.20
N GLY A 396 9.85 -3.40 -20.83
CA GLY A 396 9.61 -3.85 -19.45
C GLY A 396 8.19 -3.54 -18.97
N ASN A 397 8.08 -2.86 -17.84
CA ASN A 397 6.81 -2.59 -17.18
C ASN A 397 5.94 -1.57 -17.93
N ASP A 398 6.57 -0.58 -18.58
CA ASP A 398 5.86 0.44 -19.37
C ASP A 398 5.14 -0.21 -20.55
N PHE A 399 5.81 -1.15 -21.25
CA PHE A 399 5.21 -1.90 -22.33
C PHE A 399 4.04 -2.78 -21.84
N LYS A 400 4.25 -3.53 -20.74
CA LYS A 400 3.21 -4.42 -20.20
C LYS A 400 1.94 -3.68 -19.79
N LEU A 401 2.09 -2.53 -19.13
CA LEU A 401 0.94 -1.74 -18.69
C LEU A 401 0.24 -1.07 -19.86
N TYR A 402 1.00 -0.56 -20.85
CA TYR A 402 0.43 -0.01 -22.07
C TYR A 402 -0.37 -1.05 -22.87
N ASP A 403 0.19 -2.26 -23.06
CA ASP A 403 -0.48 -3.37 -23.74
C ASP A 403 -1.81 -3.73 -23.04
N LEU A 404 -1.80 -3.78 -21.72
CA LEU A 404 -2.99 -4.04 -20.91
C LEU A 404 -4.07 -2.96 -21.14
N ILE A 405 -3.69 -1.68 -21.10
CA ILE A 405 -4.59 -0.53 -21.29
C ILE A 405 -5.15 -0.54 -22.72
N TRP A 406 -4.29 -0.75 -23.71
CA TRP A 406 -4.68 -0.80 -25.10
C TRP A 406 -5.69 -1.93 -25.38
N LYS A 407 -5.40 -3.15 -24.93
CA LYS A 407 -6.27 -4.32 -25.09
C LYS A 407 -7.64 -4.09 -24.47
N ARG A 408 -7.69 -3.57 -23.24
CA ARG A 408 -8.93 -3.28 -22.55
C ARG A 408 -9.76 -2.23 -23.26
N THR A 409 -9.12 -1.16 -23.73
CA THR A 409 -9.79 -0.07 -24.46
C THR A 409 -10.40 -0.57 -25.77
N VAL A 410 -9.64 -1.32 -26.58
CA VAL A 410 -10.13 -1.87 -27.84
C VAL A 410 -11.25 -2.88 -27.59
N ALA A 411 -11.06 -3.82 -26.69
CA ALA A 411 -12.05 -4.84 -26.32
C ALA A 411 -13.37 -4.22 -25.84
N SER A 412 -13.31 -3.08 -25.13
CA SER A 412 -14.51 -2.38 -24.66
C SER A 412 -15.47 -1.97 -25.77
N GLN A 413 -14.98 -1.80 -26.98
CA GLN A 413 -15.78 -1.39 -28.15
C GLN A 413 -16.12 -2.56 -29.10
N MET A 414 -15.84 -3.81 -28.69
CA MET A 414 -16.15 -5.00 -29.46
C MET A 414 -17.48 -5.63 -29.07
N LYS A 415 -18.00 -6.55 -29.91
CA LYS A 415 -19.21 -7.33 -29.65
C LYS A 415 -19.02 -8.31 -28.49
N ASP A 416 -20.14 -8.69 -27.88
CA ASP A 416 -20.17 -9.72 -26.84
C ASP A 416 -19.63 -11.04 -27.37
N ALA A 417 -19.03 -11.81 -26.48
CA ALA A 417 -18.83 -13.25 -26.73
C ALA A 417 -20.17 -13.96 -26.57
N THR A 418 -20.50 -14.82 -27.51
CA THR A 418 -21.74 -15.58 -27.51
C THR A 418 -21.50 -17.06 -27.76
N GLY A 419 -22.40 -17.87 -27.24
CA GLY A 419 -22.33 -19.34 -27.37
C GLY A 419 -23.54 -20.00 -26.74
N SER A 420 -23.33 -21.22 -26.27
CA SER A 420 -24.35 -22.01 -25.60
C SER A 420 -23.77 -22.73 -24.40
N THR A 421 -24.50 -22.70 -23.29
CA THR A 421 -24.20 -23.53 -22.12
C THR A 421 -25.21 -24.68 -22.10
N ALA A 422 -24.73 -25.89 -22.29
CA ALA A 422 -25.48 -27.11 -22.09
C ALA A 422 -25.36 -27.59 -20.65
N SER A 423 -26.44 -28.00 -20.04
CA SER A 423 -26.44 -28.65 -18.74
C SER A 423 -27.26 -29.93 -18.84
N VAL A 424 -26.73 -31.02 -18.33
CA VAL A 424 -27.36 -32.33 -18.32
C VAL A 424 -27.61 -32.77 -16.90
N THR A 425 -28.76 -33.41 -16.68
CA THR A 425 -29.08 -34.11 -15.44
C THR A 425 -29.13 -35.59 -15.75
N ILE A 426 -28.48 -36.38 -14.89
CA ILE A 426 -28.30 -37.81 -15.09
C ILE A 426 -28.80 -38.50 -13.84
N ALA A 427 -29.78 -39.39 -13.98
CA ALA A 427 -30.23 -40.21 -12.87
C ALA A 427 -29.43 -41.52 -12.82
N ALA A 428 -29.06 -41.91 -11.61
CA ALA A 428 -28.40 -43.16 -11.29
C ALA A 428 -29.28 -43.94 -10.28
N GLY A 429 -29.71 -45.13 -10.64
CA GLY A 429 -30.55 -45.93 -9.75
C GLY A 429 -30.75 -47.37 -10.27
N PRO A 430 -31.39 -48.24 -9.48
CA PRO A 430 -31.69 -49.59 -9.90
C PRO A 430 -32.67 -49.64 -11.09
N THR A 431 -32.61 -50.69 -11.86
CA THR A 431 -33.43 -50.91 -13.05
C THR A 431 -34.91 -50.90 -12.68
N GLY A 432 -35.74 -50.00 -13.24
CA GLY A 432 -37.18 -49.92 -13.00
C GLY A 432 -37.63 -48.80 -12.05
N ALA A 433 -36.72 -47.91 -11.65
CA ALA A 433 -36.99 -46.87 -10.66
C ALA A 433 -37.82 -45.67 -11.14
N SER A 434 -38.35 -45.67 -12.38
CA SER A 434 -39.08 -44.50 -12.90
C SER A 434 -40.49 -44.31 -12.35
N GLU A 435 -41.14 -45.29 -11.68
CA GLU A 435 -42.47 -45.12 -11.14
C GLU A 435 -42.68 -45.56 -9.66
N HIS A 436 -41.75 -46.30 -9.05
CA HIS A 436 -41.90 -46.82 -7.68
C HIS A 436 -40.63 -46.78 -6.82
N ALA A 437 -39.79 -45.77 -6.97
CA ALA A 437 -38.48 -45.67 -6.30
C ALA A 437 -38.55 -45.35 -4.77
N ALA A 438 -39.72 -45.46 -4.15
CA ALA A 438 -39.86 -45.15 -2.72
C ALA A 438 -39.50 -46.30 -1.75
N ALA A 439 -39.17 -47.51 -2.22
CA ALA A 439 -39.07 -48.66 -1.31
C ALA A 439 -37.70 -49.39 -1.21
N SER A 440 -36.69 -49.23 -2.08
CA SER A 440 -35.43 -49.98 -1.90
C SER A 440 -34.23 -49.58 -2.76
N GLY A 441 -34.03 -48.33 -3.12
CA GLY A 441 -32.81 -47.92 -3.83
C GLY A 441 -32.65 -46.42 -3.84
N ALA A 442 -31.49 -45.95 -3.43
CA ALA A 442 -31.17 -44.54 -3.47
C ALA A 442 -31.14 -44.05 -4.93
N LEU A 443 -31.96 -43.04 -5.24
CA LEU A 443 -31.92 -42.34 -6.53
C LEU A 443 -30.93 -41.15 -6.42
N ALA A 444 -29.80 -41.28 -7.10
CA ALA A 444 -28.77 -40.23 -7.17
C ALA A 444 -28.94 -39.47 -8.51
N GLU A 445 -28.96 -38.14 -8.41
CA GLU A 445 -28.91 -37.27 -9.59
C GLU A 445 -27.54 -36.60 -9.71
N PHE A 446 -26.89 -36.81 -10.86
CA PHE A 446 -25.65 -36.15 -11.23
C PHE A 446 -25.95 -35.03 -12.21
N SER A 447 -25.10 -33.99 -12.19
CA SER A 447 -25.18 -32.89 -13.15
C SER A 447 -23.81 -32.62 -13.75
N ALA A 448 -23.79 -32.36 -15.04
CA ALA A 448 -22.65 -31.84 -15.76
C ALA A 448 -23.07 -30.61 -16.58
N SER A 449 -22.14 -29.67 -16.76
CA SER A 449 -22.40 -28.51 -17.61
C SER A 449 -21.17 -28.20 -18.46
N GLY A 450 -21.41 -27.77 -19.69
CA GLY A 450 -20.37 -27.37 -20.60
C GLY A 450 -20.77 -26.11 -21.34
N THR A 451 -19.82 -25.21 -21.56
CA THR A 451 -20.02 -23.98 -22.32
C THR A 451 -19.19 -24.04 -23.61
N VAL A 452 -19.86 -23.85 -24.73
CA VAL A 452 -19.23 -23.73 -26.05
C VAL A 452 -19.39 -22.32 -26.54
N ILE A 453 -18.26 -21.62 -26.73
CA ILE A 453 -18.24 -20.26 -27.26
C ILE A 453 -18.17 -20.37 -28.77
N THR A 454 -19.24 -19.96 -29.47
CA THR A 454 -19.34 -19.99 -30.92
C THR A 454 -18.82 -18.73 -31.58
N PHE A 455 -18.91 -17.60 -30.87
CA PHE A 455 -18.37 -16.32 -31.32
C PHE A 455 -17.61 -15.66 -30.17
N ARG A 456 -16.29 -15.50 -30.31
CA ARG A 456 -15.42 -14.99 -29.22
C ARG A 456 -15.57 -13.49 -28.99
N GLY A 457 -15.97 -12.70 -30.00
CA GLY A 457 -16.16 -11.26 -29.86
C GLY A 457 -14.95 -10.57 -29.20
N PHE A 458 -15.18 -9.79 -28.15
CA PHE A 458 -14.13 -9.08 -27.42
C PHE A 458 -13.03 -9.96 -26.80
N MET A 459 -13.33 -11.23 -26.56
CA MET A 459 -12.35 -12.18 -25.98
C MET A 459 -11.18 -12.47 -26.93
N LEU A 460 -11.27 -12.09 -28.21
CA LEU A 460 -10.13 -12.10 -29.13
C LEU A 460 -9.04 -11.08 -28.73
N ALA A 461 -9.44 -9.97 -28.14
CA ALA A 461 -8.53 -8.91 -27.72
C ALA A 461 -8.16 -9.00 -26.25
N TYR A 462 -9.11 -9.36 -25.37
CA TYR A 462 -8.93 -9.26 -23.93
C TYR A 462 -9.91 -10.10 -23.11
N GLU A 463 -9.39 -10.75 -22.09
CA GLU A 463 -10.19 -11.37 -21.03
C GLU A 463 -9.81 -10.80 -19.67
N GLU A 464 -10.80 -10.47 -18.84
CA GLU A 464 -10.63 -9.97 -17.49
C GLU A 464 -10.29 -11.09 -16.51
N SER A 465 -9.37 -10.83 -15.59
CA SER A 465 -9.07 -11.73 -14.47
C SER A 465 -10.11 -11.56 -13.36
N LYS A 466 -10.39 -12.64 -12.63
CA LYS A 466 -11.26 -12.64 -11.45
C LYS A 466 -10.45 -12.92 -10.19
N ASP A 467 -10.93 -12.41 -9.06
CA ASP A 467 -10.43 -12.81 -7.75
C ASP A 467 -10.98 -14.21 -7.41
N GLU A 468 -10.26 -14.96 -6.59
CA GLU A 468 -10.74 -16.23 -6.05
C GLU A 468 -11.91 -15.95 -5.11
N GLU A 469 -13.06 -16.55 -5.39
CA GLU A 469 -14.23 -16.49 -4.52
C GLU A 469 -14.16 -17.63 -3.50
N ARG A 470 -14.61 -17.36 -2.26
CA ARG A 470 -14.65 -18.33 -1.18
C ARG A 470 -15.54 -19.52 -1.57
N ASN A 471 -15.01 -20.73 -1.42
CA ASN A 471 -15.72 -21.97 -1.74
C ASN A 471 -16.34 -22.01 -3.17
N ALA A 472 -15.82 -21.17 -4.07
CA ALA A 472 -16.25 -21.20 -5.46
C ALA A 472 -15.71 -22.48 -6.13
N GLU A 473 -16.62 -23.26 -6.66
CA GLU A 473 -16.24 -24.32 -7.57
C GLU A 473 -15.57 -23.69 -8.81
N ALA A 474 -14.45 -24.26 -9.24
CA ALA A 474 -13.77 -23.81 -10.44
C ALA A 474 -14.75 -23.87 -11.62
N VAL A 475 -15.27 -22.70 -12.03
CA VAL A 475 -16.11 -22.62 -13.22
C VAL A 475 -15.18 -22.91 -14.40
N ALA A 476 -15.32 -24.06 -14.98
CA ALA A 476 -14.60 -24.43 -16.20
C ALA A 476 -14.89 -23.35 -17.25
N THR A 477 -13.85 -22.65 -17.70
CA THR A 477 -13.96 -21.54 -18.65
C THR A 477 -14.47 -22.02 -20.01
N GLU A 478 -14.14 -23.22 -20.40
CA GLU A 478 -14.68 -23.95 -21.54
C GLU A 478 -14.63 -25.45 -21.20
N SER A 479 -15.74 -26.08 -20.90
CA SER A 479 -15.86 -27.53 -20.87
C SER A 479 -16.75 -27.98 -22.00
N LYS A 480 -16.29 -28.92 -22.79
CA LYS A 480 -17.08 -29.50 -23.86
C LYS A 480 -17.81 -30.72 -23.30
N LEU A 481 -19.12 -30.66 -23.27
CA LEU A 481 -19.92 -31.89 -23.15
C LEU A 481 -20.07 -32.53 -24.51
N PRO A 482 -19.99 -33.88 -24.62
CA PRO A 482 -20.38 -34.55 -25.84
C PRO A 482 -21.86 -34.28 -26.14
N PRO A 483 -22.34 -34.46 -27.38
CA PRO A 483 -23.74 -34.38 -27.68
C PRO A 483 -24.46 -35.51 -26.93
N LEU A 484 -25.42 -35.16 -26.09
CA LEU A 484 -26.22 -36.08 -25.26
C LEU A 484 -27.69 -35.84 -25.52
N GLU A 485 -28.50 -36.92 -25.48
CA GLU A 485 -29.93 -36.89 -25.67
C GLU A 485 -30.67 -37.40 -24.42
N GLU A 486 -31.87 -36.90 -24.17
CA GLU A 486 -32.73 -37.39 -23.06
C GLU A 486 -33.08 -38.87 -23.33
N GLY A 487 -33.01 -39.70 -22.28
CA GLY A 487 -33.16 -41.16 -22.38
C GLY A 487 -31.87 -41.90 -22.73
N GLN A 488 -30.80 -41.21 -23.05
CA GLN A 488 -29.50 -41.85 -23.38
C GLN A 488 -28.91 -42.54 -22.15
N LYS A 489 -28.51 -43.82 -22.30
CA LYS A 489 -27.81 -44.57 -21.25
C LYS A 489 -26.33 -44.26 -21.31
N LEU A 490 -25.72 -44.09 -20.13
CA LEU A 490 -24.30 -43.78 -19.99
C LEU A 490 -23.57 -44.92 -19.28
N ALA A 491 -22.31 -45.08 -19.64
CA ALA A 491 -21.41 -46.02 -18.99
C ALA A 491 -20.61 -45.27 -17.88
N LEU A 492 -20.59 -45.83 -16.69
CA LEU A 492 -19.75 -45.37 -15.60
C LEU A 492 -18.29 -45.83 -15.85
N GLN A 493 -17.40 -44.91 -16.04
CA GLN A 493 -15.96 -45.18 -16.16
C GLN A 493 -15.29 -45.21 -14.81
N ASP A 494 -15.60 -44.19 -13.96
CA ASP A 494 -15.15 -44.11 -12.58
C ASP A 494 -16.12 -43.32 -11.71
N LEU A 495 -16.06 -43.54 -10.41
CA LEU A 495 -16.83 -42.79 -9.40
C LEU A 495 -15.96 -42.59 -8.18
N GLU A 496 -15.66 -41.36 -7.86
CA GLU A 496 -14.79 -40.95 -6.75
C GLU A 496 -15.59 -40.21 -5.70
N ALA A 497 -15.44 -40.62 -4.42
CA ALA A 497 -15.91 -39.84 -3.29
C ALA A 497 -14.84 -38.82 -2.92
N LYS A 498 -15.18 -37.53 -2.95
CA LYS A 498 -14.25 -36.43 -2.63
C LYS A 498 -14.65 -35.76 -1.33
N GLY A 499 -13.70 -35.71 -0.42
CA GLY A 499 -13.82 -34.93 0.82
C GLY A 499 -13.41 -33.50 0.57
N HIS A 500 -14.14 -32.56 1.17
CA HIS A 500 -13.91 -31.14 1.11
C HIS A 500 -13.98 -30.53 2.51
N GLU A 501 -13.31 -29.44 2.68
CA GLU A 501 -13.41 -28.60 3.86
C GLU A 501 -13.77 -27.17 3.43
N THR A 502 -14.65 -26.52 4.17
CA THR A 502 -14.92 -25.11 3.94
C THR A 502 -13.71 -24.28 4.34
N THR A 503 -13.44 -23.23 3.59
CA THR A 503 -12.34 -22.32 3.84
C THR A 503 -12.86 -20.96 4.34
N PRO A 504 -12.10 -20.25 5.19
CA PRO A 504 -12.49 -18.91 5.62
C PRO A 504 -12.46 -17.93 4.44
N ALA A 505 -13.07 -16.77 4.62
CA ALA A 505 -13.03 -15.69 3.63
C ALA A 505 -11.57 -15.39 3.25
N ALA A 506 -11.28 -15.26 1.96
CA ALA A 506 -9.94 -14.95 1.48
C ALA A 506 -9.46 -13.60 2.05
N ARG A 507 -8.18 -13.54 2.41
CA ARG A 507 -7.55 -12.27 2.79
C ARG A 507 -7.58 -11.31 1.62
N TYR A 508 -7.60 -10.02 1.94
CA TYR A 508 -7.46 -9.02 0.88
C TYR A 508 -6.11 -9.14 0.19
N THR A 509 -6.14 -9.03 -1.13
CA THR A 509 -4.99 -8.67 -1.95
C THR A 509 -5.00 -7.15 -2.15
N GLU A 510 -3.94 -6.54 -2.70
CA GLU A 510 -4.00 -5.11 -3.08
C GLU A 510 -5.18 -4.85 -4.03
N ALA A 511 -5.44 -5.74 -4.98
CA ALA A 511 -6.56 -5.63 -5.92
C ALA A 511 -7.92 -5.64 -5.21
N SER A 512 -8.18 -6.64 -4.37
CA SER A 512 -9.48 -6.75 -3.70
C SER A 512 -9.67 -5.70 -2.61
N LEU A 513 -8.59 -5.19 -1.99
CA LEU A 513 -8.67 -4.07 -1.05
C LEU A 513 -9.01 -2.76 -1.77
N VAL A 514 -8.38 -2.46 -2.93
CA VAL A 514 -8.74 -1.30 -3.75
C VAL A 514 -10.20 -1.36 -4.18
N LYS A 515 -10.65 -2.54 -4.64
CA LYS A 515 -12.06 -2.77 -4.99
C LYS A 515 -12.99 -2.49 -3.81
N LYS A 516 -12.66 -3.00 -2.63
CA LYS A 516 -13.49 -2.81 -1.43
C LYS A 516 -13.52 -1.36 -0.95
N LEU A 517 -12.39 -0.66 -1.00
CA LEU A 517 -12.33 0.77 -0.69
C LEU A 517 -13.20 1.60 -1.65
N GLU A 518 -13.14 1.31 -2.96
CA GLU A 518 -13.98 1.95 -3.97
C GLU A 518 -15.48 1.67 -3.74
N GLU A 519 -15.85 0.42 -3.44
CA GLU A 519 -17.24 0.03 -3.14
C GLU A 519 -17.80 0.76 -1.93
N LEU A 520 -16.97 1.03 -0.93
CA LEU A 520 -17.34 1.76 0.28
C LEU A 520 -17.24 3.30 0.13
N GLY A 521 -16.77 3.82 -1.02
CA GLY A 521 -16.55 5.25 -1.20
C GLY A 521 -15.34 5.81 -0.42
N ILE A 522 -14.47 4.95 0.11
CA ILE A 522 -13.33 5.31 0.96
C ILE A 522 -12.09 5.56 0.09
N GLY A 523 -11.61 6.80 0.11
CA GLY A 523 -10.51 7.22 -0.76
C GLY A 523 -10.97 7.63 -2.17
N ARG A 524 -10.02 8.08 -2.97
CA ARG A 524 -10.25 8.57 -4.35
C ARG A 524 -9.11 8.07 -5.25
N PRO A 525 -9.21 8.19 -6.58
CA PRO A 525 -8.16 7.77 -7.52
C PRO A 525 -6.74 8.19 -7.15
N SER A 526 -6.57 9.36 -6.57
CA SER A 526 -5.28 9.90 -6.13
C SER A 526 -4.73 9.22 -4.87
N THR A 527 -5.54 8.51 -4.06
CA THR A 527 -5.16 8.04 -2.72
C THR A 527 -5.04 6.54 -2.57
N PHE A 528 -5.67 5.69 -3.38
CA PHE A 528 -5.65 4.23 -3.20
C PHE A 528 -4.24 3.66 -3.04
N ALA A 529 -3.33 3.98 -3.96
CA ALA A 529 -1.95 3.48 -3.91
C ALA A 529 -1.19 3.97 -2.66
N SER A 530 -1.43 5.21 -2.23
CA SER A 530 -0.80 5.79 -1.04
C SER A 530 -1.33 5.19 0.25
N ILE A 531 -2.63 4.85 0.33
CA ILE A 531 -3.25 4.17 1.47
C ILE A 531 -2.57 2.82 1.71
N ILE A 532 -2.52 1.96 0.69
CA ILE A 532 -1.93 0.62 0.80
C ILE A 532 -0.44 0.71 1.16
N SER A 533 0.30 1.61 0.49
CA SER A 533 1.71 1.83 0.82
C SER A 533 1.89 2.26 2.27
N THR A 534 1.04 3.16 2.77
CA THR A 534 1.14 3.70 4.13
C THR A 534 0.88 2.63 5.20
N ILE A 535 -0.17 1.81 5.06
CA ILE A 535 -0.46 0.75 6.05
C ILE A 535 0.62 -0.31 6.07
N THR A 536 1.28 -0.57 4.93
CA THR A 536 2.42 -1.49 4.82
C THR A 536 3.70 -0.87 5.40
N GLU A 537 4.04 0.36 5.04
CA GLU A 537 5.25 1.06 5.53
C GLU A 537 5.20 1.34 7.04
N ARG A 538 3.99 1.51 7.60
CA ARG A 538 3.76 1.66 9.04
C ARG A 538 3.80 0.35 9.81
N GLY A 539 3.89 -0.78 9.12
CA GLY A 539 3.91 -2.11 9.72
C GLY A 539 2.56 -2.54 10.31
N TYR A 540 1.45 -1.96 9.84
CA TYR A 540 0.12 -2.45 10.22
C TYR A 540 -0.23 -3.71 9.45
N VAL A 541 0.22 -3.81 8.21
CA VAL A 541 -0.03 -4.92 7.30
C VAL A 541 1.28 -5.37 6.67
N THR A 542 1.45 -6.68 6.55
CA THR A 542 2.60 -7.30 5.87
C THR A 542 2.10 -8.11 4.66
N PRO A 543 2.62 -7.84 3.45
CA PRO A 543 2.33 -8.70 2.31
C PRO A 543 2.96 -10.09 2.48
N ARG A 544 2.15 -11.16 2.35
CA ARG A 544 2.60 -12.57 2.25
C ARG A 544 2.12 -13.14 0.92
N GLY A 545 3.00 -13.28 -0.04
CA GLY A 545 2.61 -13.53 -1.42
C GLY A 545 1.78 -12.37 -1.96
N GLN A 546 0.54 -12.62 -2.34
CA GLN A 546 -0.42 -11.58 -2.74
C GLN A 546 -1.33 -11.12 -1.61
N SER A 547 -1.40 -11.87 -0.52
CA SER A 547 -2.29 -11.60 0.60
C SER A 547 -1.74 -10.51 1.52
N LEU A 548 -2.62 -9.63 1.98
CA LEU A 548 -2.34 -8.61 2.98
C LEU A 548 -2.70 -9.16 4.36
N VAL A 549 -1.70 -9.43 5.18
CA VAL A 549 -1.86 -10.01 6.52
C VAL A 549 -1.66 -8.90 7.56
N PRO A 550 -2.62 -8.66 8.46
CA PRO A 550 -2.44 -7.66 9.51
C PRO A 550 -1.42 -8.16 10.55
N ASN A 551 -0.59 -7.26 11.03
CA ASN A 551 0.27 -7.53 12.18
C ASN A 551 -0.52 -7.31 13.47
N TRP A 552 -0.15 -7.98 14.56
CA TRP A 552 -0.86 -7.87 15.84
C TRP A 552 -0.98 -6.44 16.36
N ILE A 553 -0.02 -5.57 16.05
CA ILE A 553 -0.09 -4.14 16.41
C ILE A 553 -1.29 -3.43 15.75
N ALA A 554 -1.74 -3.88 14.58
CA ALA A 554 -2.91 -3.32 13.92
C ALA A 554 -4.20 -3.60 14.71
N PHE A 555 -4.29 -4.76 15.38
CA PHE A 555 -5.44 -5.08 16.24
C PHE A 555 -5.55 -4.11 17.41
N SER A 556 -4.42 -3.79 18.09
CA SER A 556 -4.43 -2.77 19.14
C SER A 556 -4.81 -1.38 18.64
N VAL A 557 -4.28 -0.99 17.47
CA VAL A 557 -4.60 0.31 16.86
C VAL A 557 -6.08 0.39 16.50
N VAL A 558 -6.61 -0.62 15.82
CA VAL A 558 -8.02 -0.66 15.42
C VAL A 558 -8.93 -0.70 16.66
N ARG A 559 -8.64 -1.53 17.64
CA ARG A 559 -9.41 -1.61 18.88
C ARG A 559 -9.47 -0.26 19.61
N LEU A 560 -8.33 0.42 19.77
CA LEU A 560 -8.31 1.73 20.40
C LEU A 560 -9.14 2.75 19.62
N LEU A 561 -9.06 2.71 18.30
CA LEU A 561 -9.81 3.62 17.45
C LEU A 561 -11.32 3.32 17.50
N GLU A 562 -11.74 2.05 17.49
CA GLU A 562 -13.14 1.64 17.60
C GLU A 562 -13.74 2.01 18.98
N GLU A 563 -13.02 1.76 20.08
CA GLU A 563 -13.54 1.98 21.42
C GLU A 563 -13.60 3.48 21.81
N PHE A 564 -12.66 4.31 21.33
CA PHE A 564 -12.54 5.70 21.79
C PHE A 564 -12.81 6.76 20.72
N PHE A 565 -12.79 6.36 19.44
CA PHE A 565 -12.99 7.23 18.28
C PHE A 565 -14.01 6.64 17.30
N GLY A 566 -14.92 5.78 17.77
CA GLY A 566 -15.80 4.96 16.96
C GLY A 566 -16.37 5.69 15.75
N ASP A 567 -17.07 6.81 15.96
CA ASP A 567 -17.71 7.59 14.89
C ASP A 567 -16.69 8.03 13.81
N LEU A 568 -15.43 8.31 14.19
CA LEU A 568 -14.38 8.82 13.30
C LEU A 568 -13.66 7.74 12.47
N VAL A 569 -13.93 6.47 12.72
CA VAL A 569 -13.36 5.33 11.99
C VAL A 569 -14.42 4.43 11.37
N GLU A 570 -15.69 4.81 11.46
CA GLU A 570 -16.76 4.18 10.72
C GLU A 570 -16.56 4.34 9.22
N TYR A 571 -16.91 3.29 8.47
CA TYR A 571 -16.74 3.29 7.02
C TYR A 571 -17.61 4.36 6.36
N ASP A 572 -18.87 4.44 6.78
CA ASP A 572 -19.83 5.41 6.24
C ASP A 572 -19.39 6.85 6.52
N PHE A 573 -18.93 7.14 7.74
CA PHE A 573 -18.40 8.47 8.09
C PHE A 573 -17.16 8.85 7.26
N THR A 574 -16.27 7.88 7.01
CA THR A 574 -15.09 8.13 6.17
C THR A 574 -15.50 8.39 4.72
N ALA A 575 -16.51 7.70 4.20
CA ALA A 575 -17.07 7.92 2.87
C ALA A 575 -17.76 9.29 2.76
N GLU A 576 -18.59 9.65 3.76
CA GLU A 576 -19.26 10.95 3.82
C GLU A 576 -18.27 12.12 3.81
N MET A 577 -17.15 12.00 4.55
CA MET A 577 -16.09 13.02 4.51
C MET A 577 -15.47 13.17 3.11
N GLU A 578 -15.30 12.09 2.37
CA GLU A 578 -14.81 12.16 0.98
C GLU A 578 -15.85 12.82 0.05
N ASP A 579 -17.12 12.52 0.24
CA ASP A 579 -18.22 13.14 -0.51
C ASP A 579 -18.37 14.63 -0.18
N ASP A 580 -18.18 15.02 1.07
CA ASP A 580 -18.18 16.43 1.48
C ASP A 580 -17.01 17.21 0.85
N LEU A 581 -15.82 16.60 0.76
CA LEU A 581 -14.70 17.19 0.02
C LEU A 581 -15.00 17.34 -1.48
N ASP A 582 -15.78 16.41 -2.05
CA ASP A 582 -16.26 16.53 -3.43
C ASP A 582 -17.28 17.65 -3.58
N ARG A 583 -18.18 17.83 -2.61
CA ARG A 583 -19.13 18.97 -2.58
C ARG A 583 -18.44 20.33 -2.43
N ILE A 584 -17.35 20.39 -1.65
CA ILE A 584 -16.51 21.59 -1.57
C ILE A 584 -15.86 21.86 -2.94
N ALA A 585 -15.34 20.83 -3.60
CA ALA A 585 -14.76 20.93 -4.95
C ALA A 585 -15.76 21.39 -6.00
N GLY A 586 -17.02 20.98 -5.87
CA GLY A 586 -18.13 21.44 -6.71
C GLY A 586 -18.67 22.82 -6.36
N GLY A 587 -18.16 23.48 -5.31
CA GLY A 587 -18.66 24.78 -4.81
C GLY A 587 -20.01 24.69 -4.10
N GLU A 588 -20.49 23.49 -3.76
CA GLU A 588 -21.78 23.23 -3.11
C GLU A 588 -21.69 23.34 -1.57
N ALA A 589 -20.49 23.25 -0.99
CA ALA A 589 -20.25 23.35 0.44
C ALA A 589 -19.14 24.36 0.76
N ASN A 590 -19.27 25.04 1.90
CA ASN A 590 -18.24 25.98 2.38
C ASN A 590 -17.19 25.25 3.21
N ARG A 591 -15.91 25.46 2.90
CA ARG A 591 -14.78 24.80 3.61
C ARG A 591 -14.69 25.16 5.08
N LEU A 592 -14.95 26.41 5.46
CA LEU A 592 -14.80 26.87 6.85
C LEU A 592 -15.93 26.34 7.72
N ASP A 593 -17.15 26.35 7.22
CA ASP A 593 -18.31 25.79 7.93
C ASP A 593 -18.11 24.30 8.17
N TRP A 594 -17.57 23.60 7.16
CA TRP A 594 -17.28 22.17 7.26
C TRP A 594 -16.16 21.87 8.28
N LEU A 595 -15.03 22.59 8.21
CA LEU A 595 -13.90 22.42 9.15
C LEU A 595 -14.31 22.75 10.59
N ASN A 596 -15.14 23.78 10.79
CA ASN A 596 -15.69 24.13 12.10
C ASN A 596 -16.58 22.99 12.64
N SER A 597 -17.50 22.49 11.82
CA SER A 597 -18.37 21.37 12.19
C SER A 597 -17.57 20.12 12.55
N PHE A 598 -16.56 19.77 11.76
CA PHE A 598 -15.70 18.62 12.01
C PHE A 598 -14.89 18.75 13.30
N TYR A 599 -14.26 19.89 13.54
CA TYR A 599 -13.33 20.07 14.65
C TYR A 599 -14.03 20.42 15.97
N PHE A 600 -14.96 21.38 15.97
CA PHE A 600 -15.64 21.85 17.17
C PHE A 600 -16.98 21.14 17.41
N GLY A 601 -17.55 20.52 16.38
CA GLY A 601 -18.84 19.83 16.44
C GLY A 601 -20.01 20.65 15.88
N SER A 602 -21.12 19.98 15.73
CA SER A 602 -22.40 20.53 15.28
C SER A 602 -23.54 19.92 16.07
N ASP A 603 -24.76 20.33 15.78
CA ASP A 603 -25.96 19.75 16.40
C ASP A 603 -26.13 18.25 16.07
N LYS A 604 -25.46 17.78 15.01
CA LYS A 604 -25.59 16.41 14.51
C LYS A 604 -24.51 15.46 15.00
N HIS A 605 -23.31 15.94 15.27
CA HIS A 605 -22.16 15.12 15.69
C HIS A 605 -21.17 15.88 16.54
N ARG A 606 -20.51 15.13 17.42
CA ARG A 606 -19.44 15.66 18.28
C ARG A 606 -18.21 16.00 17.43
N GLY A 607 -17.60 17.16 17.68
CA GLY A 607 -16.35 17.54 17.04
C GLY A 607 -15.15 16.73 17.54
N LEU A 608 -14.12 16.65 16.71
CA LEU A 608 -12.89 15.93 17.05
C LEU A 608 -12.28 16.43 18.37
N ARG A 609 -12.28 17.74 18.62
CA ARG A 609 -11.79 18.33 19.86
C ARG A 609 -12.58 17.84 21.09
N GLN A 610 -13.91 17.79 20.99
CA GLN A 610 -14.77 17.30 22.08
C GLN A 610 -14.50 15.81 22.37
N VAL A 611 -14.25 15.01 21.33
CA VAL A 611 -13.89 13.59 21.48
C VAL A 611 -12.56 13.46 22.21
N ILE A 612 -11.54 14.22 21.81
CA ILE A 612 -10.21 14.22 22.44
C ILE A 612 -10.24 14.68 23.89
N ASP A 613 -10.99 15.75 24.18
CA ASP A 613 -11.08 16.30 25.53
C ASP A 613 -11.85 15.41 26.50
N ASN A 614 -12.69 14.49 25.99
CA ASN A 614 -13.54 13.57 26.76
C ASN A 614 -13.19 12.08 26.57
N LEU A 615 -11.96 11.74 26.22
CA LEU A 615 -11.54 10.35 25.96
C LEU A 615 -11.66 9.39 27.16
N GLY A 616 -11.78 9.91 28.39
CA GLY A 616 -11.80 9.06 29.58
C GLY A 616 -10.45 8.35 29.85
N GLU A 617 -10.49 7.36 30.73
CA GLU A 617 -9.31 6.57 31.06
C GLU A 617 -9.15 5.39 30.09
N ILE A 618 -8.03 5.34 29.38
CA ILE A 618 -7.69 4.26 28.47
C ILE A 618 -6.70 3.34 29.17
N ASP A 619 -7.08 2.08 29.41
CA ASP A 619 -6.15 1.07 29.93
C ASP A 619 -5.30 0.48 28.78
N PRO A 620 -3.99 0.78 28.73
CA PRO A 620 -3.12 0.21 27.70
C PRO A 620 -3.04 -1.31 27.74
N ARG A 621 -3.27 -1.92 28.91
CA ARG A 621 -3.17 -3.36 29.05
C ARG A 621 -4.35 -4.07 28.38
N VAL A 622 -5.54 -3.50 28.50
CA VAL A 622 -6.75 -4.01 27.84
C VAL A 622 -6.63 -3.85 26.33
N ILE A 623 -6.24 -2.65 25.86
CA ILE A 623 -6.11 -2.35 24.41
C ILE A 623 -5.10 -3.29 23.72
N ASN A 624 -3.99 -3.61 24.40
CA ASN A 624 -2.92 -4.43 23.83
C ASN A 624 -3.06 -5.93 24.16
N SER A 625 -4.28 -6.43 24.31
CA SER A 625 -4.57 -7.81 24.65
C SER A 625 -5.58 -8.43 23.71
N VAL A 626 -5.39 -9.69 23.36
CA VAL A 626 -6.34 -10.54 22.63
C VAL A 626 -6.49 -11.84 23.41
N THR A 627 -7.70 -12.20 23.79
CA THR A 627 -7.97 -13.47 24.48
C THR A 627 -7.91 -14.60 23.45
N ILE A 628 -7.11 -15.63 23.72
CA ILE A 628 -6.99 -16.83 22.88
C ILE A 628 -7.82 -17.97 23.50
N SER A 629 -7.74 -18.15 24.82
CA SER A 629 -8.57 -19.05 25.61
C SER A 629 -8.70 -18.48 27.04
N ASP A 630 -9.46 -19.13 27.89
CA ASP A 630 -9.73 -18.65 29.26
C ASP A 630 -8.46 -18.38 30.06
N ASP A 631 -7.39 -19.11 29.78
CA ASP A 631 -6.10 -19.05 30.48
C ASP A 631 -4.95 -18.49 29.64
N ILE A 632 -5.17 -18.28 28.34
CA ILE A 632 -4.15 -17.77 27.41
C ILE A 632 -4.56 -16.42 26.85
N THR A 633 -3.77 -15.41 27.15
CA THR A 633 -3.93 -14.07 26.58
C THR A 633 -2.72 -13.70 25.72
N LEU A 634 -2.95 -13.35 24.48
CA LEU A 634 -1.92 -12.70 23.66
C LEU A 634 -1.77 -11.26 24.12
N ARG A 635 -0.53 -10.83 24.32
CA ARG A 635 -0.14 -9.45 24.66
C ARG A 635 0.70 -8.85 23.55
N ILE A 636 0.40 -7.62 23.20
CA ILE A 636 1.16 -6.85 22.22
C ILE A 636 2.12 -5.93 22.98
N GLY A 637 3.35 -6.41 23.13
CA GLY A 637 4.38 -5.73 23.92
C GLY A 637 5.27 -4.81 23.07
N LYS A 638 6.08 -3.99 23.73
CA LYS A 638 7.05 -3.09 23.08
C LYS A 638 8.02 -3.81 22.13
N TYR A 639 8.23 -5.10 22.33
CA TYR A 639 9.23 -5.92 21.63
C TYR A 639 8.60 -6.97 20.71
N GLY A 640 7.30 -6.95 20.54
CA GLY A 640 6.53 -7.90 19.75
C GLY A 640 5.42 -8.57 20.55
N PRO A 641 4.59 -9.38 19.88
CA PRO A 641 3.53 -10.15 20.51
C PRO A 641 4.10 -11.33 21.31
N TYR A 642 3.45 -11.66 22.42
CA TYR A 642 3.77 -12.82 23.26
C TYR A 642 2.51 -13.37 23.92
N LEU A 643 2.50 -14.66 24.24
CA LEU A 643 1.45 -15.29 25.04
C LEU A 643 1.74 -15.08 26.52
N GLU A 644 0.71 -14.71 27.27
CA GLU A 644 0.70 -14.64 28.72
C GLU A 644 -0.24 -15.73 29.23
N VAL A 645 0.28 -16.67 30.00
CA VAL A 645 -0.45 -17.86 30.47
C VAL A 645 -0.72 -17.70 31.94
N ILE A 646 -1.96 -17.88 32.34
CA ILE A 646 -2.38 -17.92 33.73
C ILE A 646 -2.32 -19.38 34.17
N ASP A 647 -1.46 -19.67 35.11
CA ASP A 647 -1.40 -20.98 35.75
C ASP A 647 -2.41 -20.98 36.92
N PRO A 648 -3.49 -21.75 36.82
CA PRO A 648 -4.50 -21.78 37.90
C PRO A 648 -3.97 -22.30 39.25
N ASP A 649 -2.89 -23.08 39.22
CA ASP A 649 -2.28 -23.68 40.43
C ASP A 649 -1.15 -22.81 41.02
N ALA A 650 -0.78 -21.72 40.32
CA ALA A 650 0.27 -20.82 40.82
C ALA A 650 -0.25 -19.90 41.95
N ALA A 651 0.64 -19.49 42.84
CA ALA A 651 0.32 -18.49 43.87
C ALA A 651 -0.21 -17.21 43.24
N ALA A 652 -1.21 -16.55 43.85
CA ALA A 652 -1.87 -15.36 43.31
C ALA A 652 -0.92 -14.21 42.91
N ASP A 653 0.25 -14.14 43.48
CA ASP A 653 1.31 -13.14 43.17
C ASP A 653 2.38 -13.66 42.19
N ALA A 654 2.26 -14.87 41.66
CA ALA A 654 3.23 -15.42 40.72
C ALA A 654 3.15 -14.67 39.38
N PRO A 655 4.30 -14.28 38.81
CA PRO A 655 4.29 -13.64 37.49
C PRO A 655 3.81 -14.64 36.42
N PRO A 656 2.90 -14.25 35.54
CA PRO A 656 2.41 -15.15 34.47
C PRO A 656 3.55 -15.60 33.58
N ARG A 657 3.50 -16.86 33.14
CA ARG A 657 4.43 -17.39 32.16
C ARG A 657 4.27 -16.65 30.82
N ARG A 658 5.39 -16.35 30.17
CA ARG A 658 5.41 -15.65 28.88
C ARG A 658 6.11 -16.46 27.83
N VAL A 659 5.48 -16.59 26.65
CA VAL A 659 6.02 -17.34 25.52
C VAL A 659 5.98 -16.44 24.29
N ASN A 660 7.10 -16.30 23.59
CA ASN A 660 7.18 -15.50 22.37
C ASN A 660 6.45 -16.19 21.22
N ILE A 661 5.86 -15.39 20.35
CA ILE A 661 5.19 -15.87 19.14
C ILE A 661 6.19 -15.74 17.98
N PRO A 662 6.38 -16.79 17.17
CA PRO A 662 7.21 -16.71 15.97
C PRO A 662 6.72 -15.62 15.02
N PRO A 663 7.61 -14.77 14.45
CA PRO A 663 7.22 -13.68 13.55
C PRO A 663 6.54 -14.17 12.26
N GLU A 664 6.82 -15.42 11.88
CA GLU A 664 6.27 -16.05 10.69
C GLU A 664 4.82 -16.50 10.86
N LEU A 665 4.35 -16.68 12.09
CA LEU A 665 2.99 -17.15 12.36
C LEU A 665 1.98 -16.04 12.06
N ALA A 666 1.01 -16.33 11.19
CA ALA A 666 -0.07 -15.39 10.91
C ALA A 666 -1.10 -15.40 12.05
N PRO A 667 -1.88 -14.33 12.23
CA PRO A 667 -2.85 -14.27 13.34
C PRO A 667 -3.87 -15.42 13.35
N ASP A 668 -4.40 -15.83 12.19
CA ASP A 668 -5.37 -16.94 12.08
C ASP A 668 -4.73 -18.33 12.24
N GLU A 669 -3.42 -18.43 12.16
CA GLU A 669 -2.67 -19.67 12.47
C GLU A 669 -2.48 -19.86 13.98
N LEU A 670 -2.65 -18.79 14.77
CA LEU A 670 -2.53 -18.85 16.24
C LEU A 670 -3.86 -19.31 16.88
N THR A 671 -4.24 -20.54 16.60
CA THR A 671 -5.37 -21.20 17.27
C THR A 671 -5.03 -21.51 18.73
N ALA A 672 -6.06 -21.83 19.56
CA ALA A 672 -5.83 -22.26 20.95
C ALA A 672 -4.92 -23.50 21.01
N THR A 673 -5.07 -24.43 20.07
CA THR A 673 -4.19 -25.62 19.96
C THR A 673 -2.75 -25.19 19.66
N LYS A 674 -2.56 -24.30 18.67
CA LYS A 674 -1.22 -23.82 18.32
C LYS A 674 -0.56 -23.02 19.46
N ALA A 675 -1.36 -22.24 20.18
CA ALA A 675 -0.89 -21.54 21.37
C ALA A 675 -0.42 -22.53 22.45
N ARG A 676 -1.16 -23.63 22.69
CA ARG A 676 -0.74 -24.71 23.58
C ARG A 676 0.56 -25.37 23.13
N GLU A 677 0.67 -25.73 21.85
CA GLU A 677 1.91 -26.28 21.31
C GLU A 677 3.12 -25.37 21.57
N LEU A 678 2.95 -24.06 21.38
CA LEU A 678 4.01 -23.08 21.64
C LEU A 678 4.34 -22.98 23.13
N ILE A 679 3.34 -23.11 24.02
CA ILE A 679 3.51 -23.09 25.47
C ILE A 679 4.19 -24.35 25.94
N ASP A 680 3.79 -25.51 25.43
CA ASP A 680 4.29 -26.82 25.82
C ASP A 680 5.63 -27.17 25.16
N ALA A 681 6.01 -26.40 24.12
CA ALA A 681 7.32 -26.56 23.51
C ALA A 681 8.42 -26.48 24.60
N PRO A 682 9.38 -27.38 24.60
CA PRO A 682 10.44 -27.36 25.58
C PRO A 682 11.12 -26.00 25.60
N VAL A 683 11.07 -25.32 26.76
CA VAL A 683 11.83 -24.09 26.93
C VAL A 683 13.29 -24.47 26.71
N VAL A 684 13.89 -23.90 25.65
CA VAL A 684 15.33 -24.01 25.44
C VAL A 684 15.95 -23.31 26.64
N THR A 685 16.18 -24.07 27.71
CA THR A 685 16.86 -23.60 28.93
C THR A 685 18.25 -23.14 28.51
N ASP A 686 18.74 -22.12 29.17
CA ASP A 686 20.11 -21.65 29.02
C ASP A 686 21.06 -22.85 28.90
N ARG A 687 21.57 -23.10 27.69
CA ARG A 687 22.49 -24.24 27.47
C ARG A 687 23.90 -23.84 27.88
N VAL A 688 24.41 -24.47 28.92
CA VAL A 688 25.81 -24.31 29.30
C VAL A 688 26.67 -24.93 28.21
N ILE A 689 27.51 -24.11 27.56
CA ILE A 689 28.43 -24.56 26.52
C ILE A 689 29.75 -25.02 27.11
N GLY A 690 30.24 -24.31 28.13
CA GLY A 690 31.52 -24.62 28.77
C GLY A 690 32.08 -23.41 29.52
N LEU A 691 33.32 -23.53 29.96
CA LEU A 691 34.03 -22.45 30.65
C LEU A 691 34.95 -21.71 29.69
N ASN A 692 34.96 -20.36 29.75
CA ASN A 692 35.92 -19.55 29.03
C ASN A 692 37.35 -19.81 29.58
N PRO A 693 38.30 -20.33 28.79
CA PRO A 693 39.66 -20.64 29.26
C PRO A 693 40.44 -19.41 29.71
N GLU A 694 40.07 -18.18 29.24
CA GLU A 694 40.78 -16.97 29.60
C GLU A 694 40.43 -16.43 30.98
N ASN A 695 39.19 -16.61 31.44
CA ASN A 695 38.69 -15.95 32.63
C ASN A 695 37.88 -16.88 33.58
N GLY A 696 37.72 -18.17 33.22
CA GLY A 696 37.01 -19.16 34.01
C GLY A 696 35.49 -18.95 34.12
N LYS A 697 34.91 -17.98 33.40
CA LYS A 697 33.46 -17.73 33.41
C LYS A 697 32.74 -18.78 32.59
N GLU A 698 31.56 -19.12 33.04
CA GLU A 698 30.67 -20.03 32.32
C GLU A 698 30.07 -19.32 31.10
N ILE A 699 30.13 -19.96 29.93
CA ILE A 699 29.52 -19.51 28.70
C ILE A 699 28.21 -20.27 28.48
N VAL A 700 27.13 -19.53 28.26
CA VAL A 700 25.80 -20.08 28.00
C VAL A 700 25.25 -19.58 26.71
N ALA A 701 24.56 -20.45 25.97
CA ALA A 701 23.73 -20.09 24.86
C ALA A 701 22.31 -19.83 25.36
N LYS A 702 21.74 -18.71 24.95
CA LYS A 702 20.42 -18.24 25.36
C LYS A 702 19.61 -17.77 24.14
N ASP A 703 18.31 -18.01 24.19
CA ASP A 703 17.40 -17.31 23.30
C ASP A 703 17.01 -15.95 23.91
N GLY A 704 17.22 -14.89 23.16
CA GLY A 704 16.99 -13.53 23.60
C GLY A 704 16.07 -12.75 22.68
N ARG A 705 15.53 -11.65 23.18
CA ARG A 705 14.61 -10.76 22.46
C ARG A 705 15.10 -10.24 21.10
N PHE A 706 16.37 -10.37 20.79
CA PHE A 706 17.00 -10.00 19.52
C PHE A 706 17.48 -11.21 18.73
N GLY A 707 17.01 -12.39 19.10
CA GLY A 707 17.44 -13.70 18.60
C GLY A 707 18.46 -14.39 19.48
N PRO A 708 18.87 -15.60 19.14
CA PRO A 708 19.78 -16.42 19.92
C PRO A 708 21.16 -15.76 20.07
N TYR A 709 21.75 -15.87 21.28
CA TYR A 709 23.04 -15.28 21.59
C TYR A 709 23.81 -16.13 22.58
N VAL A 710 25.13 -15.98 22.58
CA VAL A 710 26.03 -16.52 23.62
C VAL A 710 26.43 -15.42 24.58
N THR A 711 26.55 -15.75 25.88
CA THR A 711 26.96 -14.81 26.91
C THR A 711 27.80 -15.46 27.99
N GLU A 712 28.76 -14.70 28.55
CA GLU A 712 29.44 -15.10 29.78
C GLU A 712 28.53 -14.84 31.00
N LEU A 713 28.40 -15.76 31.95
CA LEU A 713 27.71 -15.50 33.20
C LEU A 713 28.60 -14.67 34.13
N ALA A 714 27.97 -13.67 34.75
CA ALA A 714 28.64 -13.02 35.88
C ALA A 714 28.84 -14.03 37.05
N PRO A 715 29.95 -13.97 37.78
CA PRO A 715 30.10 -14.81 38.96
C PRO A 715 28.91 -14.60 39.89
N ALA A 716 28.38 -15.67 40.48
CA ALA A 716 27.25 -15.64 41.38
C ALA A 716 27.49 -14.60 42.48
N PRO A 717 26.50 -13.73 42.80
CA PRO A 717 26.65 -12.80 43.93
C PRO A 717 26.90 -13.62 45.20
N ALA A 718 27.94 -13.26 45.96
CA ALA A 718 28.13 -13.82 47.32
C ALA A 718 26.82 -13.66 48.10
N GLU A 719 26.53 -14.64 48.95
CA GLU A 719 25.27 -14.83 49.68
C GLU A 719 24.60 -13.55 50.19
N PRO A 720 23.24 -13.47 50.19
CA PRO A 720 22.53 -12.25 50.51
C PRO A 720 22.78 -11.85 51.97
N VAL A 721 23.39 -10.72 52.17
CA VAL A 721 23.39 -10.01 53.44
C VAL A 721 21.93 -9.73 53.82
N VAL A 722 21.49 -10.24 54.94
CA VAL A 722 20.16 -10.10 55.52
C VAL A 722 19.67 -8.65 55.40
N PRO A 723 18.45 -8.38 54.90
CA PRO A 723 17.95 -7.00 54.74
C PRO A 723 17.77 -6.35 56.09
N VAL A 724 18.48 -5.26 56.32
CA VAL A 724 18.22 -4.35 57.43
C VAL A 724 16.82 -3.77 57.25
N VAL A 725 15.95 -4.03 58.17
CA VAL A 725 14.60 -3.47 58.29
C VAL A 725 14.71 -1.96 58.24
N VAL A 726 14.19 -1.34 57.16
CA VAL A 726 14.11 0.09 57.04
C VAL A 726 12.91 0.56 57.89
N ALA A 727 13.19 1.35 58.93
CA ALA A 727 12.20 1.95 59.78
C ALA A 727 11.20 2.81 58.93
N ALA A 728 9.93 2.78 59.36
CA ALA A 728 8.83 3.58 58.78
C ALA A 728 9.12 5.08 58.79
N PRO A 729 8.57 5.87 57.89
CA PRO A 729 8.78 7.32 57.86
C PRO A 729 8.27 7.99 59.11
N VAL A 730 9.11 8.80 59.71
CA VAL A 730 8.75 9.62 60.89
C VAL A 730 7.97 10.83 60.45
N GLU A 731 6.71 10.88 60.84
CA GLU A 731 5.90 12.07 60.70
C GLU A 731 6.31 13.07 61.79
N THR A 732 6.70 14.27 61.41
CA THR A 732 6.93 15.38 62.36
C THR A 732 5.78 16.33 62.29
N ILE A 733 5.08 16.53 63.41
CA ILE A 733 4.00 17.56 63.57
C ILE A 733 4.63 18.78 64.15
N ASP A 734 4.44 19.94 63.54
CA ASP A 734 4.82 21.24 64.05
C ASP A 734 3.93 21.60 65.25
N PRO A 735 4.46 21.79 66.44
CA PRO A 735 3.65 22.01 67.62
C PRO A 735 2.97 23.40 67.65
N ALA A 736 3.32 24.31 66.71
CA ALA A 736 2.76 25.67 66.70
C ALA A 736 1.64 25.82 65.65
N THR A 737 1.61 25.00 64.58
CA THR A 737 0.66 25.16 63.49
C THR A 737 -0.20 23.93 63.20
N GLY A 738 0.11 22.76 63.77
CA GLY A 738 -0.65 21.53 63.56
C GLY A 738 -0.50 20.92 62.14
N GLU A 739 0.44 21.40 61.32
CA GLU A 739 0.66 20.96 59.94
C GLU A 739 1.58 19.72 59.91
N VAL A 740 1.08 18.66 59.27
CA VAL A 740 1.82 17.43 59.10
C VAL A 740 2.69 17.50 57.85
N THR A 741 4.00 17.60 57.98
CA THR A 741 4.94 17.57 56.88
C THR A 741 5.51 16.17 56.69
N VAL A 742 5.12 15.52 55.60
CA VAL A 742 5.71 14.24 55.15
C VAL A 742 6.97 14.54 54.32
N ALA A 743 8.13 14.19 54.80
CA ALA A 743 9.38 14.39 54.06
C ALA A 743 9.40 13.57 52.79
N LYS A 744 9.45 14.20 51.61
CA LYS A 744 9.66 13.54 50.32
C LYS A 744 10.96 12.75 50.36
N PRO A 745 10.98 11.45 49.95
CA PRO A 745 12.19 10.67 49.91
C PRO A 745 13.23 11.32 49.00
N LYS A 746 14.41 11.56 49.51
CA LYS A 746 15.57 12.01 48.73
C LYS A 746 15.84 10.96 47.65
N ARG A 747 15.92 11.39 46.39
CA ARG A 747 16.33 10.53 45.24
C ARG A 747 17.58 9.76 45.66
N LYS A 748 17.51 8.41 45.54
CA LYS A 748 18.68 7.55 45.70
C LYS A 748 19.79 8.03 44.76
N PRO A 749 21.04 8.08 45.19
CA PRO A 749 22.15 8.35 44.27
C PRO A 749 22.15 7.31 43.18
N ALA A 750 22.35 7.75 41.94
CA ALA A 750 22.45 6.85 40.78
C ALA A 750 23.46 5.74 41.08
N ALA A 751 23.04 4.48 40.89
CA ALA A 751 23.92 3.34 41.03
C ALA A 751 25.22 3.62 40.28
N LYS A 752 26.38 3.43 40.95
CA LYS A 752 27.69 3.54 40.34
C LYS A 752 27.68 2.71 39.04
N LYS A 753 28.02 3.34 37.92
CA LYS A 753 28.23 2.63 36.65
C LYS A 753 29.29 1.54 36.93
N VAL A 754 28.91 0.29 36.73
CA VAL A 754 29.80 -0.86 36.73
C VAL A 754 30.90 -0.57 35.74
N ALA A 755 32.16 -0.74 36.10
CA ALA A 755 33.32 -0.52 35.24
C ALA A 755 33.16 -1.37 33.97
N ALA A 756 33.62 -0.89 32.81
CA ALA A 756 33.43 -1.57 31.54
C ALA A 756 34.03 -2.99 31.49
N ALA A 757 35.01 -3.26 32.37
CA ALA A 757 35.68 -4.57 32.52
C ALA A 757 34.82 -5.65 33.22
N ASP A 758 33.75 -5.26 33.93
CA ASP A 758 32.92 -6.21 34.70
C ASP A 758 31.59 -6.61 33.99
N LYS A 759 31.36 -6.11 32.78
CA LYS A 759 30.15 -6.48 32.04
C LYS A 759 30.37 -7.83 31.33
N PRO A 760 29.39 -8.77 31.43
CA PRO A 760 29.43 -10.03 30.69
C PRO A 760 29.56 -9.74 29.18
N ARG A 761 30.49 -10.43 28.51
CA ARG A 761 30.58 -10.40 27.04
C ARG A 761 29.37 -11.12 26.48
N THR A 762 28.77 -10.55 25.45
CA THR A 762 27.61 -11.14 24.77
C THR A 762 27.78 -11.00 23.27
N ALA A 763 27.39 -12.03 22.50
CA ALA A 763 27.43 -12.00 21.03
C ALA A 763 26.23 -12.75 20.47
N SER A 764 25.59 -12.18 19.43
CA SER A 764 24.49 -12.84 18.72
C SER A 764 25.03 -14.04 17.93
N ILE A 765 24.30 -15.14 17.95
CA ILE A 765 24.53 -16.31 17.10
C ILE A 765 24.10 -15.93 15.66
N PHE A 766 24.84 -16.39 14.67
CA PHE A 766 24.52 -16.10 13.27
C PHE A 766 23.32 -16.94 12.80
N LYS A 767 22.68 -16.49 11.70
CA LYS A 767 21.52 -17.19 11.12
C LYS A 767 21.85 -18.56 10.57
N SER A 768 23.11 -18.79 10.19
CA SER A 768 23.62 -20.08 9.73
C SER A 768 23.90 -21.08 10.86
N MET A 769 23.85 -20.62 12.12
CA MET A 769 24.18 -21.41 13.32
C MET A 769 22.92 -21.71 14.13
N ASP A 770 22.87 -22.89 14.77
CA ASP A 770 21.78 -23.30 15.63
C ASP A 770 22.17 -23.18 17.11
N LEU A 771 21.25 -22.64 17.94
CA LEU A 771 21.40 -22.51 19.39
C LEU A 771 21.69 -23.86 20.07
N ALA A 772 21.12 -24.94 19.56
CA ALA A 772 21.28 -26.28 20.12
C ALA A 772 22.66 -26.90 19.80
N THR A 773 23.33 -26.48 18.73
CA THR A 773 24.56 -27.13 18.25
C THR A 773 25.81 -26.27 18.39
N VAL A 774 25.67 -24.95 18.69
CA VAL A 774 26.84 -24.06 18.86
C VAL A 774 27.79 -24.62 19.94
N ASP A 775 29.06 -24.82 19.61
CA ASP A 775 30.09 -25.38 20.51
C ASP A 775 30.90 -24.27 21.21
N LEU A 776 31.79 -24.66 22.09
CA LEU A 776 32.60 -23.72 22.88
C LEU A 776 33.56 -22.93 22.02
N GLU A 777 34.16 -23.54 21.01
CA GLU A 777 35.07 -22.86 20.10
C GLU A 777 34.38 -21.76 19.32
N THR A 778 33.23 -22.07 18.74
CA THR A 778 32.38 -21.08 18.01
C THR A 778 31.89 -19.99 18.95
N ALA A 779 31.46 -20.31 20.15
CA ALA A 779 31.02 -19.35 21.15
C ALA A 779 32.13 -18.37 21.54
N LEU A 780 33.35 -18.84 21.71
CA LEU A 780 34.54 -18.01 22.00
C LEU A 780 34.86 -17.10 20.80
N ARG A 781 34.83 -17.62 19.58
CA ARG A 781 35.01 -16.82 18.34
C ARG A 781 33.98 -15.71 18.23
N LEU A 782 32.72 -15.99 18.56
CA LEU A 782 31.62 -14.99 18.58
C LEU A 782 31.86 -13.92 19.67
N LEU A 783 32.25 -14.32 20.88
CA LEU A 783 32.51 -13.42 22.01
C LEU A 783 33.76 -12.56 21.82
N ALA A 784 34.67 -12.97 20.92
CA ALA A 784 35.84 -12.19 20.52
C ALA A 784 35.54 -11.05 19.53
N LEU A 785 34.30 -10.94 19.03
CA LEU A 785 33.89 -9.85 18.17
C LEU A 785 33.59 -8.57 18.99
N PRO A 786 33.96 -7.38 18.49
CA PRO A 786 34.65 -7.08 17.21
C PRO A 786 36.13 -7.51 17.22
N ARG A 787 36.56 -8.20 16.16
CA ARG A 787 37.95 -8.69 15.99
C ARG A 787 38.78 -7.66 15.21
N THR A 788 39.97 -7.34 15.72
CA THR A 788 40.98 -6.55 15.00
C THR A 788 41.57 -7.39 13.87
N VAL A 789 41.37 -6.99 12.62
CA VAL A 789 41.98 -7.63 11.45
C VAL A 789 43.42 -7.19 11.24
N GLY A 790 43.69 -5.91 11.50
CA GLY A 790 45.01 -5.32 11.39
C GLY A 790 44.98 -3.81 11.24
N LEU A 791 46.12 -3.20 11.05
CA LEU A 791 46.25 -1.77 10.74
C LEU A 791 46.39 -1.56 9.23
N ASP A 792 45.63 -0.66 8.66
CA ASP A 792 45.78 -0.26 7.27
C ASP A 792 47.14 0.38 7.04
N PRO A 793 47.96 -0.17 6.13
CA PRO A 793 49.33 0.30 5.92
C PRO A 793 49.40 1.74 5.36
N GLU A 794 48.36 2.24 4.70
CA GLU A 794 48.35 3.60 4.13
C GLU A 794 47.92 4.65 5.16
N THR A 795 46.97 4.31 6.01
CA THR A 795 46.34 5.30 6.91
C THR A 795 46.68 5.09 8.39
N GLY A 796 47.28 3.95 8.76
CA GLY A 796 47.50 3.53 10.15
C GLY A 796 46.21 3.31 10.95
N THR A 797 45.05 3.27 10.27
CA THR A 797 43.73 3.11 10.92
C THR A 797 43.46 1.64 11.15
N GLU A 798 42.97 1.30 12.34
CA GLU A 798 42.57 -0.06 12.68
C GLU A 798 41.36 -0.53 11.86
N ILE A 799 41.44 -1.76 11.34
CA ILE A 799 40.35 -2.44 10.63
C ILE A 799 39.75 -3.48 11.56
N LEU A 800 38.44 -3.32 11.87
CA LEU A 800 37.69 -4.21 12.73
C LEU A 800 36.69 -5.03 11.93
N ALA A 801 36.61 -6.33 12.18
CA ALA A 801 35.54 -7.20 11.71
C ALA A 801 34.47 -7.30 12.80
N GLN A 802 33.22 -6.98 12.46
CA GLN A 802 32.13 -6.98 13.43
C GLN A 802 30.77 -7.29 12.76
N ASN A 803 29.84 -7.83 13.56
CA ASN A 803 28.48 -8.10 13.12
C ASN A 803 27.56 -6.90 13.40
N GLY A 804 26.63 -6.62 12.47
CA GLY A 804 25.69 -5.53 12.59
C GLY A 804 24.28 -5.91 12.13
N LYS A 805 23.35 -4.97 12.24
CA LYS A 805 21.92 -5.16 11.86
C LYS A 805 21.74 -5.72 10.44
N PHE A 806 22.67 -5.45 9.53
CA PHE A 806 22.61 -5.85 8.12
C PHE A 806 23.60 -6.98 7.77
N GLY A 807 24.13 -7.68 8.77
CA GLY A 807 25.10 -8.76 8.62
C GLY A 807 26.53 -8.36 8.93
N PRO A 808 27.50 -9.26 8.66
CA PRO A 808 28.91 -9.06 8.98
C PRO A 808 29.55 -7.99 8.08
N TYR A 809 30.45 -7.18 8.66
CA TYR A 809 31.12 -6.10 7.95
C TYR A 809 32.48 -5.74 8.55
N LEU A 810 33.32 -5.14 7.73
CA LEU A 810 34.55 -4.50 8.15
C LEU A 810 34.33 -3.02 8.42
N LYS A 811 35.01 -2.48 9.43
CA LYS A 811 34.99 -1.08 9.80
C LYS A 811 36.40 -0.52 9.89
N LYS A 812 36.70 0.53 9.09
CA LYS A 812 37.93 1.34 9.10
C LYS A 812 37.55 2.79 9.38
N GLY A 813 37.67 3.23 10.64
CA GLY A 813 37.20 4.56 11.06
C GLY A 813 35.68 4.73 10.81
N ILE A 814 35.30 5.58 9.84
CA ILE A 814 33.92 5.81 9.43
C ILE A 814 33.53 5.02 8.17
N ASP A 815 34.48 4.37 7.51
CA ASP A 815 34.25 3.58 6.32
C ASP A 815 33.93 2.14 6.69
N THR A 816 32.88 1.57 6.06
CA THR A 816 32.41 0.22 6.29
C THR A 816 32.30 -0.55 4.98
N ARG A 817 32.60 -1.85 5.00
CA ARG A 817 32.44 -2.80 3.90
C ARG A 817 31.73 -4.05 4.37
N SER A 818 30.63 -4.42 3.71
CA SER A 818 29.92 -5.68 4.01
C SER A 818 30.76 -6.87 3.56
N LEU A 819 30.77 -7.92 4.37
CA LEU A 819 31.31 -9.22 4.03
C LEU A 819 30.26 -10.04 3.28
N THR A 820 30.70 -11.02 2.50
CA THR A 820 29.81 -11.81 1.60
C THR A 820 29.18 -13.00 2.29
N SER A 821 29.82 -13.54 3.34
CA SER A 821 29.31 -14.62 4.17
C SER A 821 29.55 -14.36 5.65
N GLU A 822 28.82 -15.07 6.52
CA GLU A 822 28.96 -14.99 7.97
C GLU A 822 30.30 -15.53 8.44
N ASP A 823 30.81 -16.59 7.82
CA ASP A 823 32.10 -17.17 8.19
C ASP A 823 33.28 -16.27 7.89
N GLN A 824 33.19 -15.47 6.83
CA GLN A 824 34.25 -14.55 6.42
C GLN A 824 34.66 -13.55 7.53
N ILE A 825 33.78 -13.27 8.49
CA ILE A 825 34.07 -12.38 9.63
C ILE A 825 35.19 -12.94 10.50
N PHE A 826 35.33 -14.25 10.57
CA PHE A 826 36.35 -14.93 11.36
C PHE A 826 37.64 -15.13 10.62
N ASP A 827 37.58 -15.30 9.29
CA ASP A 827 38.67 -15.80 8.48
C ASP A 827 39.37 -14.71 7.68
N ILE A 828 38.72 -13.54 7.45
CA ILE A 828 39.34 -12.48 6.68
C ILE A 828 40.63 -11.95 7.35
N ASP A 829 41.70 -11.96 6.58
CA ASP A 829 43.00 -11.41 6.96
C ASP A 829 43.20 -9.97 6.49
N LEU A 830 44.34 -9.35 6.86
CA LEU A 830 44.66 -7.97 6.49
C LEU A 830 44.76 -7.77 4.97
N PRO A 831 45.42 -8.63 4.19
CA PRO A 831 45.44 -8.54 2.74
C PRO A 831 44.04 -8.55 2.13
N GLY A 832 43.19 -9.49 2.51
CA GLY A 832 41.80 -9.60 2.04
C GLY A 832 40.95 -8.39 2.43
N ALA A 833 41.17 -7.83 3.61
CA ALA A 833 40.49 -6.62 4.06
C ALA A 833 40.92 -5.40 3.22
N ILE A 834 42.22 -5.25 2.92
CA ILE A 834 42.73 -4.17 2.07
C ILE A 834 42.17 -4.29 0.64
N GLU A 835 42.15 -5.49 0.07
CA GLU A 835 41.54 -5.74 -1.24
C GLU A 835 40.06 -5.33 -1.25
N LEU A 836 39.29 -5.66 -0.20
CA LEU A 836 37.90 -5.27 -0.09
C LEU A 836 37.72 -3.75 0.03
N TYR A 837 38.65 -3.03 0.71
CA TYR A 837 38.61 -1.57 0.77
C TYR A 837 39.07 -0.90 -0.52
N ALA A 838 39.90 -1.55 -1.33
CA ALA A 838 40.28 -1.08 -2.66
C ALA A 838 39.13 -1.09 -3.67
N GLN A 839 38.12 -1.93 -3.42
CA GLN A 839 36.91 -1.99 -4.26
C GLN A 839 36.00 -0.76 -4.03
N PRO A 840 35.32 -0.25 -5.08
CA PRO A 840 34.41 0.89 -4.94
C PRO A 840 33.22 0.59 -3.97
N LYS A 841 32.90 1.51 -3.08
CA LYS A 841 31.87 1.35 -2.04
C LYS A 841 30.45 1.07 -2.55
N TYR A 842 30.15 1.48 -3.77
CA TYR A 842 28.82 1.33 -4.40
C TYR A 842 29.01 0.77 -5.81
N GLY A 843 28.74 -0.50 -6.01
CA GLY A 843 28.71 -1.10 -7.35
C GLY A 843 29.14 -2.55 -7.48
N ALA A 844 29.68 -3.18 -6.45
CA ALA A 844 30.30 -4.50 -6.55
C ALA A 844 29.33 -5.71 -6.65
N ARG A 845 28.02 -5.53 -6.77
CA ARG A 845 27.09 -6.64 -6.90
C ARG A 845 26.74 -7.06 -8.35
N ARG A 846 27.31 -6.41 -9.37
CA ARG A 846 27.10 -6.80 -10.79
C ARG A 846 28.28 -6.58 -11.73
N ALA A 847 29.48 -6.42 -11.25
CA ALA A 847 30.65 -6.15 -12.11
C ALA A 847 31.59 -7.36 -12.26
N SER A 848 31.13 -8.58 -12.16
CA SER A 848 32.10 -9.71 -12.09
C SER A 848 32.11 -10.65 -13.27
N SER A 849 31.25 -10.57 -14.26
CA SER A 849 31.47 -11.34 -15.48
C SER A 849 31.47 -10.42 -16.70
N ALA A 850 32.54 -10.49 -17.49
CA ALA A 850 32.49 -9.95 -18.83
C ALA A 850 31.40 -10.72 -19.60
N LEU A 851 30.48 -10.00 -20.25
CA LEU A 851 29.49 -10.61 -21.13
C LEU A 851 30.16 -11.24 -22.35
N LYS A 852 31.25 -10.63 -22.81
CA LYS A 852 32.11 -11.10 -23.90
C LYS A 852 33.52 -10.64 -23.68
N GLU A 853 34.54 -11.49 -23.93
CA GLU A 853 35.93 -11.16 -23.89
C GLU A 853 36.56 -11.42 -25.28
N PHE A 854 37.43 -10.57 -25.72
CA PHE A 854 38.12 -10.72 -26.99
C PHE A 854 39.56 -11.18 -26.72
N GLU A 855 40.05 -12.15 -27.50
CA GLU A 855 41.39 -12.72 -27.32
C GLU A 855 42.52 -11.74 -27.68
N ALA A 856 42.26 -10.85 -28.65
CA ALA A 856 43.24 -9.84 -29.05
C ALA A 856 43.12 -8.56 -28.17
N PRO A 857 44.26 -7.95 -27.78
CA PRO A 857 44.28 -6.70 -27.06
C PRO A 857 43.93 -5.52 -27.98
N ASP A 858 43.41 -4.45 -27.39
CA ASP A 858 43.18 -3.19 -28.11
C ASP A 858 44.47 -2.63 -28.73
N PRO A 859 44.50 -2.31 -30.02
CA PRO A 859 45.67 -1.88 -30.73
C PRO A 859 46.32 -0.60 -30.18
N GLU A 860 45.54 0.27 -29.53
CA GLU A 860 46.00 1.56 -29.02
C GLU A 860 46.43 1.49 -27.55
N SER A 861 45.68 0.80 -26.70
CA SER A 861 45.99 0.71 -25.26
C SER A 861 46.81 -0.53 -24.87
N GLY A 862 46.92 -1.54 -25.75
CA GLY A 862 47.61 -2.80 -25.49
C GLY A 862 46.93 -3.70 -24.44
N LYS A 863 45.67 -3.41 -24.05
CA LYS A 863 44.96 -4.12 -23.00
C LYS A 863 43.80 -4.93 -23.55
N ALA A 864 43.41 -6.01 -22.83
CA ALA A 864 42.33 -6.85 -23.21
C ALA A 864 40.98 -6.09 -23.29
N ILE A 865 40.26 -6.29 -24.39
CA ILE A 865 38.93 -5.71 -24.61
C ILE A 865 37.85 -6.66 -24.05
N LYS A 866 36.90 -6.08 -23.29
CA LYS A 866 35.80 -6.82 -22.71
C LYS A 866 34.48 -6.05 -22.88
N ILE A 867 33.40 -6.74 -23.09
CA ILE A 867 32.06 -6.18 -22.99
C ILE A 867 31.53 -6.46 -21.59
N LYS A 868 31.02 -5.43 -20.90
CA LYS A 868 30.46 -5.51 -19.54
C LYS A 868 29.10 -4.87 -19.50
N ASP A 869 28.22 -5.36 -18.59
CA ASP A 869 26.96 -4.70 -18.29
C ASP A 869 27.19 -3.52 -17.31
N GLY A 870 26.60 -2.38 -17.59
CA GLY A 870 26.74 -1.16 -16.81
C GLY A 870 25.40 -0.52 -16.48
N ARG A 871 25.41 0.42 -15.51
CA ARG A 871 24.24 1.18 -15.07
C ARG A 871 23.43 1.84 -16.21
N PHE A 872 24.08 2.11 -17.33
CA PHE A 872 23.50 2.79 -18.50
C PHE A 872 23.40 1.89 -19.73
N GLY A 873 23.54 0.57 -19.56
CA GLY A 873 23.57 -0.45 -20.61
C GLY A 873 24.95 -1.04 -20.82
N ALA A 874 25.05 -2.06 -21.71
CA ALA A 874 26.30 -2.72 -22.01
C ALA A 874 27.31 -1.75 -22.63
N TYR A 875 28.61 -1.96 -22.33
CA TYR A 875 29.69 -1.14 -22.81
C TYR A 875 30.96 -1.97 -23.09
N VAL A 876 31.72 -1.54 -24.10
CA VAL A 876 33.05 -2.06 -24.40
C VAL A 876 34.08 -1.34 -23.53
N THR A 877 35.01 -2.07 -22.96
CA THR A 877 36.12 -1.48 -22.18
C THR A 877 37.42 -2.21 -22.40
N ASP A 878 38.51 -1.43 -22.47
CA ASP A 878 39.91 -1.86 -22.42
C ASP A 878 40.50 -1.69 -21.01
N GLY A 879 39.70 -1.37 -19.99
CA GLY A 879 40.16 -1.03 -18.65
C GLY A 879 40.62 0.41 -18.46
N VAL A 880 40.73 1.21 -19.54
CA VAL A 880 41.10 2.64 -19.55
C VAL A 880 39.92 3.46 -20.09
N THR A 881 39.41 3.06 -21.26
CA THR A 881 38.31 3.72 -21.96
C THR A 881 37.04 2.86 -21.87
N ASN A 882 35.93 3.51 -21.62
CA ASN A 882 34.60 2.83 -21.60
C ASN A 882 33.71 3.45 -22.71
N ALA A 883 33.33 2.68 -23.69
CA ALA A 883 32.47 3.07 -24.80
C ALA A 883 31.12 2.35 -24.68
N THR A 884 30.02 3.09 -24.50
CA THR A 884 28.67 2.51 -24.43
C THR A 884 28.30 1.94 -25.79
N ILE A 885 27.80 0.73 -25.84
CA ILE A 885 27.27 0.07 -27.03
C ILE A 885 25.96 0.75 -27.42
N PRO A 886 25.79 1.16 -28.68
CA PRO A 886 24.52 1.68 -29.17
C PRO A 886 23.38 0.67 -28.95
N LYS A 887 22.20 1.14 -28.57
CA LYS A 887 21.04 0.27 -28.32
C LYS A 887 20.53 -0.47 -29.56
N SER A 888 20.99 -0.09 -30.73
CA SER A 888 20.67 -0.72 -32.02
C SER A 888 21.58 -1.88 -32.37
N GLU A 889 22.61 -2.17 -31.58
CA GLU A 889 23.57 -3.22 -31.82
C GLU A 889 23.42 -4.32 -30.79
N ASP A 890 23.38 -5.59 -31.23
CA ASP A 890 23.33 -6.73 -30.34
C ASP A 890 24.72 -7.06 -29.80
N ILE A 891 24.81 -7.40 -28.53
CA ILE A 891 26.08 -7.71 -27.85
C ILE A 891 26.75 -8.95 -28.47
N GLU A 892 25.96 -9.92 -28.93
CA GLU A 892 26.47 -11.15 -29.50
C GLU A 892 27.06 -10.93 -30.91
N GLU A 893 26.55 -9.94 -31.66
CA GLU A 893 27.00 -9.58 -33.00
C GLU A 893 28.22 -8.65 -33.02
N ILE A 894 28.61 -8.03 -31.88
CA ILE A 894 29.79 -7.19 -31.83
C ILE A 894 31.04 -8.05 -31.94
N ASP A 895 31.78 -7.87 -33.04
CA ASP A 895 33.09 -8.47 -33.27
C ASP A 895 34.25 -7.58 -32.67
N PHE A 896 35.47 -8.07 -32.78
CA PHE A 896 36.65 -7.38 -32.25
C PHE A 896 36.85 -6.02 -32.92
N ASP A 897 36.71 -5.93 -34.24
CA ASP A 897 36.94 -4.68 -35.01
C ASP A 897 35.90 -3.62 -34.63
N ARG A 898 34.65 -4.02 -34.42
CA ARG A 898 33.60 -3.13 -33.94
C ARG A 898 33.85 -2.66 -32.52
N ALA A 899 34.32 -3.51 -31.64
CA ALA A 899 34.71 -3.17 -30.29
C ALA A 899 35.85 -2.14 -30.24
N VAL A 900 36.90 -2.34 -31.05
CA VAL A 900 38.01 -1.40 -31.23
C VAL A 900 37.53 -0.06 -31.77
N GLN A 901 36.62 -0.06 -32.77
CA GLN A 901 36.06 1.16 -33.34
C GLN A 901 35.27 1.96 -32.32
N LEU A 902 34.45 1.31 -31.49
CA LEU A 902 33.69 1.97 -30.42
C LEU A 902 34.62 2.63 -29.39
N LEU A 903 35.76 2.00 -29.05
CA LEU A 903 36.75 2.55 -28.15
C LEU A 903 37.49 3.76 -28.80
N ALA A 904 37.86 3.64 -30.08
CA ALA A 904 38.50 4.71 -30.84
C ALA A 904 37.58 5.93 -30.99
N ASP A 905 36.27 5.73 -31.32
CA ASP A 905 35.28 6.79 -31.40
C ASP A 905 35.08 7.51 -30.05
N LYS A 906 35.20 6.77 -28.96
CA LYS A 906 35.08 7.33 -27.61
C LYS A 906 36.31 8.16 -27.24
N ARG A 907 37.52 7.73 -27.63
CA ARG A 907 38.76 8.47 -27.43
C ARG A 907 38.77 9.75 -28.27
N ALA A 908 38.32 9.68 -29.54
CA ALA A 908 38.26 10.85 -30.45
C ALA A 908 37.29 11.94 -29.94
N LYS A 909 36.24 11.57 -29.21
CA LYS A 909 35.29 12.52 -28.59
C LYS A 909 35.86 13.20 -27.35
N GLY A 910 37.03 12.82 -26.87
CA GLY A 910 37.73 13.38 -25.70
C GLY A 910 37.00 13.11 -24.36
N PRO A 911 37.67 13.33 -23.24
CA PRO A 911 37.04 13.22 -21.93
C PRO A 911 35.94 14.29 -21.81
N ALA A 912 34.75 13.88 -21.43
CA ALA A 912 33.62 14.79 -21.13
C ALA A 912 34.14 15.82 -20.11
N ALA A 913 34.00 17.13 -20.40
CA ALA A 913 34.48 18.20 -19.54
C ALA A 913 34.03 17.95 -18.08
N PRO A 914 34.91 18.01 -17.10
CA PRO A 914 34.59 17.69 -15.73
C PRO A 914 33.51 18.66 -15.24
N ARG A 915 32.34 18.15 -14.89
CA ARG A 915 31.38 18.92 -14.10
C ARG A 915 32.09 19.40 -12.84
N LYS A 916 32.30 20.71 -12.74
CA LYS A 916 32.92 21.35 -11.58
C LYS A 916 32.18 20.86 -10.31
N LYS A 917 32.83 19.98 -9.56
CA LYS A 917 32.45 19.71 -8.17
C LYS A 917 32.69 21.01 -7.40
N ALA A 918 31.66 21.50 -6.74
CA ALA A 918 31.82 22.59 -5.79
C ALA A 918 32.88 22.19 -4.76
N PRO A 919 33.77 23.10 -4.35
CA PRO A 919 34.84 22.76 -3.45
C PRO A 919 34.31 22.35 -2.09
N ALA A 920 34.73 21.19 -1.62
CA ALA A 920 34.46 20.71 -0.27
C ALA A 920 35.05 21.72 0.73
N LYS A 921 34.18 22.33 1.56
CA LYS A 921 34.63 23.17 2.68
C LYS A 921 35.46 22.32 3.63
N LYS A 922 36.75 22.61 3.73
CA LYS A 922 37.64 22.09 4.77
C LYS A 922 37.02 22.43 6.14
N ALA A 923 36.86 21.43 6.98
CA ALA A 923 36.48 21.60 8.37
C ALA A 923 37.56 22.40 9.09
N ALA A 924 37.24 23.63 9.50
CA ALA A 924 38.13 24.44 10.34
C ALA A 924 37.95 23.99 11.80
N VAL A 925 39.07 23.70 12.43
CA VAL A 925 39.19 23.40 13.85
C VAL A 925 38.66 24.59 14.66
N LYS A 926 37.62 24.38 15.47
CA LYS A 926 37.09 25.42 16.37
C LYS A 926 38.04 25.64 17.54
N LYS A 927 38.63 26.81 17.62
CA LYS A 927 39.13 27.41 18.86
C LYS A 927 37.96 28.09 19.59
N PRO A 928 37.90 28.08 20.92
CA PRO A 928 36.78 28.65 21.69
C PRO A 928 36.73 30.17 21.56
N ALA A 929 35.61 30.71 21.09
CA ALA A 929 35.40 32.16 20.96
C ALA A 929 34.77 32.73 22.22
N VAL A 930 35.40 33.75 22.76
CA VAL A 930 34.91 34.59 23.82
C VAL A 930 33.72 35.41 23.33
N LYS A 931 32.62 35.36 24.05
CA LYS A 931 31.38 36.14 23.77
C LYS A 931 31.64 37.62 23.98
N LYS A 932 31.64 38.44 22.91
CA LYS A 932 31.40 39.90 23.00
C LYS A 932 29.92 40.20 22.77
N ALA A 933 29.34 41.02 23.63
CA ALA A 933 27.98 41.50 23.54
C ALA A 933 27.77 42.43 22.33
N PRO A 934 26.60 42.45 21.68
CA PRO A 934 26.36 43.32 20.53
C PRO A 934 26.13 44.77 20.94
N THR A 935 26.71 45.70 20.17
CA THR A 935 26.63 47.15 20.34
C THR A 935 25.25 47.71 19.99
N ALA A 936 24.91 48.83 20.59
CA ALA A 936 23.60 49.50 20.50
C ALA A 936 23.12 49.85 19.06
N ALA A 937 24.00 49.97 18.11
CA ALA A 937 23.70 50.24 16.70
C ALA A 937 23.01 49.10 15.97
N ALA A 938 23.32 47.85 16.35
CA ALA A 938 22.66 46.66 15.75
C ALA A 938 21.22 46.46 16.21
N LYS A 939 20.87 46.92 17.45
CA LYS A 939 19.49 46.94 17.98
C LYS A 939 18.60 47.97 17.30
N ALA A 940 19.16 49.13 16.91
CA ALA A 940 18.41 50.18 16.21
C ALA A 940 18.03 49.84 14.78
N ALA A 941 18.90 49.09 14.06
CA ALA A 941 18.61 48.63 12.69
C ALA A 941 17.51 47.56 12.61
N THR A 942 17.46 46.68 13.61
CA THR A 942 16.43 45.62 13.69
C THR A 942 15.06 46.19 14.06
N ALA A 943 15.02 47.19 14.96
CA ALA A 943 13.79 47.89 15.34
C ALA A 943 13.19 48.73 14.20
N LYS A 944 14.00 49.35 13.36
CA LYS A 944 13.57 50.13 12.19
C LYS A 944 12.98 49.24 11.10
N LYS A 945 13.51 48.02 10.92
CA LYS A 945 12.99 47.06 9.94
C LYS A 945 11.65 46.44 10.38
N ALA A 946 11.46 46.21 11.69
CA ALA A 946 10.20 45.74 12.27
C ALA A 946 9.09 46.79 12.23
N ALA A 947 9.43 48.06 12.39
CA ALA A 947 8.48 49.17 12.29
C ALA A 947 8.00 49.40 10.84
N ALA A 948 8.87 49.27 9.87
CA ALA A 948 8.55 49.35 8.43
C ALA A 948 7.59 48.23 7.98
N THR A 949 7.79 47.04 8.47
CA THR A 949 6.91 45.90 8.16
C THR A 949 5.52 46.05 8.76
N ARG A 950 5.40 46.63 9.98
CA ARG A 950 4.12 46.93 10.63
C ARG A 950 3.35 48.04 9.90
N ALA A 951 4.03 49.07 9.39
CA ALA A 951 3.42 50.15 8.62
C ALA A 951 2.89 49.66 7.26
N ALA A 952 3.61 48.75 6.56
CA ALA A 952 3.19 48.16 5.31
C ALA A 952 1.94 47.25 5.47
N ASN A 953 1.88 46.50 6.57
CA ASN A 953 0.72 45.63 6.85
C ASN A 953 -0.53 46.46 7.29
N ALA A 954 -0.34 47.62 7.96
CA ALA A 954 -1.43 48.53 8.32
C ALA A 954 -2.01 49.23 7.07
N ALA A 955 -1.16 49.59 6.11
CA ALA A 955 -1.59 50.21 4.85
C ALA A 955 -2.35 49.19 3.94
N ALA A 956 -1.94 47.93 3.92
CA ALA A 956 -2.66 46.90 3.23
C ALA A 956 -4.05 46.60 3.81
N LYS A 957 -4.18 46.70 5.15
CA LYS A 957 -5.45 46.49 5.85
C LYS A 957 -6.42 47.69 5.68
N ALA A 958 -5.91 48.92 5.48
CA ALA A 958 -6.72 50.12 5.18
C ALA A 958 -7.23 50.12 3.72
N ALA A 959 -6.49 49.55 2.79
CA ALA A 959 -6.89 49.47 1.37
C ALA A 959 -8.02 48.44 1.14
N LEU A 960 -8.16 47.41 1.99
CA LEU A 960 -9.24 46.45 1.95
C LEU A 960 -10.55 46.87 2.62
N ALA A 961 -10.56 47.99 3.38
CA ALA A 961 -11.72 48.50 4.13
C ALA A 961 -12.53 49.59 3.37
N GLY A 962 -12.22 49.88 2.12
CA GLY A 962 -12.70 51.04 1.36
C GLY A 962 -13.74 50.75 0.28
N THR A 963 -14.64 49.77 0.40
CA THR A 963 -15.84 49.69 -0.45
C THR A 963 -17.04 49.27 0.39
N ALA A 964 -17.78 50.28 0.87
CA ALA A 964 -19.10 50.10 1.48
C ALA A 964 -20.18 50.01 0.38
N PRO A 965 -21.12 49.09 0.46
CA PRO A 965 -22.22 49.01 -0.49
C PRO A 965 -23.32 50.03 -0.17
N VAL A 966 -23.80 50.68 -1.22
CA VAL A 966 -24.90 51.62 -1.28
C VAL A 966 -26.19 50.95 -0.81
N LYS A 967 -26.86 51.55 0.21
CA LYS A 967 -28.20 51.17 0.69
C LYS A 967 -29.27 51.46 -0.38
N LYS A 968 -30.04 50.44 -0.78
CA LYS A 968 -31.37 50.65 -1.41
C LYS A 968 -32.48 50.73 -0.33
N PRO A 969 -33.55 51.52 -0.55
CA PRO A 969 -34.53 51.79 0.49
C PRO A 969 -35.53 50.64 0.71
N ALA A 970 -35.95 50.51 1.96
CA ALA A 970 -36.88 49.51 2.45
C ALA A 970 -38.32 49.72 1.92
N VAL A 971 -38.91 48.65 1.39
CA VAL A 971 -40.36 48.57 1.14
C VAL A 971 -41.02 47.83 2.32
N LYS A 972 -42.00 48.50 2.97
CA LYS A 972 -42.79 48.00 4.10
C LYS A 972 -43.71 46.84 3.64
N LYS A 973 -43.70 45.71 4.34
CA LYS A 973 -44.75 44.70 4.31
C LYS A 973 -45.85 45.01 5.33
N PRO A 974 -47.14 44.80 5.02
CA PRO A 974 -48.18 44.92 6.00
C PRO A 974 -48.37 43.64 6.81
N ALA A 975 -48.74 43.85 8.08
CA ALA A 975 -49.04 42.80 9.05
C ALA A 975 -50.39 42.11 8.79
N VAL A 976 -50.47 40.81 8.96
CA VAL A 976 -51.74 40.09 9.10
C VAL A 976 -51.69 39.28 10.41
N LYS A 977 -52.80 39.47 11.13
CA LYS A 977 -53.08 39.04 12.48
C LYS A 977 -53.18 37.51 12.64
N LYS A 978 -52.81 37.02 13.83
CA LYS A 978 -53.16 35.76 14.46
C LYS A 978 -54.65 35.57 14.57
N ALA A 979 -55.15 34.34 14.33
CA ALA A 979 -56.31 33.76 15.02
C ALA A 979 -55.99 32.31 15.35
N ALA A 980 -56.31 31.95 16.60
CA ALA A 980 -56.19 30.62 17.21
C ALA A 980 -57.56 29.94 17.17
N SER A 981 -57.59 28.61 17.06
CA SER A 981 -58.53 27.67 17.69
C SER A 981 -58.14 26.25 17.31
N SER A 982 -57.73 25.39 18.21
CA SER A 982 -58.43 24.55 19.17
C SER A 982 -59.13 23.32 18.51
N ALA A 983 -58.66 22.17 19.00
CA ALA A 983 -59.39 20.95 19.39
C ALA A 983 -59.68 19.86 18.35
N ALA A 984 -59.14 18.72 18.65
CA ALA A 984 -59.76 17.47 19.09
C ALA A 984 -59.90 16.31 18.04
N GLU A 985 -59.28 15.21 18.43
CA GLU A 985 -59.75 13.80 18.42
C GLU A 985 -60.45 13.22 17.16
N SER A 986 -59.95 12.14 16.60
CA SER A 986 -60.37 10.77 16.99
C SER A 986 -59.81 9.72 16.02
N ALA A 987 -59.63 8.54 16.57
CA ALA A 987 -59.19 7.30 15.97
C ALA A 987 -60.17 6.76 14.91
N ALA A 988 -59.61 6.00 13.95
CA ALA A 988 -60.22 4.73 13.51
C ALA A 988 -59.24 3.93 12.61
N THR A 989 -59.02 2.72 13.03
CA THR A 989 -58.45 1.55 12.37
C THR A 989 -59.24 1.21 11.08
N THR A 990 -58.58 0.79 10.03
CA THR A 990 -59.07 -0.34 9.19
C THR A 990 -57.95 -0.85 8.26
N THR A 991 -57.63 -2.10 8.44
CA THR A 991 -56.93 -3.05 7.59
C THR A 991 -57.63 -3.21 6.23
N ILE A 992 -56.86 -3.46 5.16
CA ILE A 992 -57.12 -4.47 4.10
C ILE A 992 -55.92 -4.48 3.10
N ALA A 993 -55.30 -5.64 2.94
CA ALA A 993 -54.46 -6.04 1.80
C ALA A 993 -55.30 -6.88 0.85
N PRO A 994 -54.78 -7.53 -0.20
CA PRO A 994 -54.02 -7.09 -1.38
C PRO A 994 -54.65 -7.50 -2.71
N LYS A 995 -54.13 -7.08 -3.90
CA LYS A 995 -54.16 -7.92 -5.14
C LYS A 995 -53.33 -7.23 -6.25
N ALA A 996 -52.29 -7.87 -6.66
CA ALA A 996 -51.91 -8.48 -7.95
C ALA A 996 -52.39 -7.78 -9.26
N SER A 997 -51.38 -7.36 -10.03
CA SER A 997 -51.14 -7.72 -11.42
C SER A 997 -49.68 -7.53 -11.72
#